data_f7536c98e04ea0a8688ec47d03fd4cc4
#
_entry.id   f7536c98e04ea0a8688ec47d03fd4cc4
#
_cell.length_a   1.000
_cell.length_b   1.000
_cell.length_c   1.000
_cell.angle_alpha   90.00
_cell.angle_beta   90.00
_cell.angle_gamma   90.00
#
_symmetry.space_group_name_H-M   'P 1'
#
loop_
_entity.id
_entity.type
_entity.pdbx_description
1 polymer ?
#
loop_
_entity_poly.entity_id
_entity_poly.type
_entity_poly.pdbx_seq_one_letter_code
_entity_poly.pdbx_strand_id
1 'polypeptide(L)'
;MTEEGKIIIKGANVNNLKDITVEIPRNKLVVVTGISGSGKSSLAFDTLFAEGQRRFAESLSSYARQFLGRMSKPDVESIEGIPPAIAIEQKVNVKNPRSTVATTTEIYDYLRIIFARIGRTYSPVSGKEVKCHSVNDVMASILSGDSRTAYILADLNWSAREDKVELMLRLKEEGYSRFFGDDGIIRIEDIMRMADKGKYPEHLNLLIDRLKLPIFKECLPYSEDGSPWPQNDWEDLQTRLRSSIDTAFRVGEGKLILRKDNSSEEYSDRFELDGMTFRQPDEYLFSFNSPLGACPVCGGLGKIIGVSEDLVIPDKTKSIYDGAIACWKGESMGWFRDHLIKVAPRYGIPIFEPYCNLPQKVKDIIWDTHSVEGDDSTLIGINEFFKWVESNRYKIQYKYMLSRFSGRTTCHACHGTRLRPEALYVKVGGKTIAELLDMNVDELLDFFSNLKLTDYENTIVRKAVEEIVSRLRYIKDVGLAYLTLSRACNTLSGGESQRINLVTALGSSLVGSMYILDEPSIGLHPRDTDRLIGVLRKLRDIGNTLVVVEHDEEIIRAADVLIDMGPYAGVNGGRIVFQGRTDDKIPEKVMNSSLTLQYLTGRRSRYVREKHPWTYSITVEGAQEHNLKNIDVQFPLGVLTVVSGVSGSGKSSLVGDILYPALYRMINQTGDLPGIFRKISGNTDRIKNVEYVDQNPIGKSSRSNAVTYLKVYDDIRKLLAEQQYAKINGYTPSFFSFTQDGGRCPECQGDGFVRIPMQFMADVTMVCETCGGKRFKPDILEVRFKGKNIDDILNMSVEEAISFFGSQPEDLSKQIARKLQPLVDVGLSYIKLGQSSSTLSGGESQRIKLAWFLSKNEEDPMNGRKKILFLFDEPTTGLHFYDVEKLLKAFDFLIRNGHTVIVVEHNLDVIKAADWVIDLGPEAGDNGGQVVFAGTPEDMVKNGLSWTAKYLRG
;
A
#
# COMPACT_ATOMS: atom_id res chain seq x y z
N MET A 1 -9.31 -33.23 -34.82
CA MET A 1 -9.43 -31.78 -34.83
C MET A 1 -9.66 -31.33 -33.37
N THR A 2 -8.64 -30.87 -32.68
CA THR A 2 -8.76 -30.24 -31.35
C THR A 2 -9.66 -29.04 -31.56
N GLU A 3 -10.75 -28.93 -30.78
CA GLU A 3 -11.61 -27.74 -30.75
C GLU A 3 -10.74 -26.56 -30.28
N GLU A 4 -10.15 -25.84 -31.21
CA GLU A 4 -9.38 -24.62 -30.97
C GLU A 4 -10.31 -23.61 -30.33
N GLY A 5 -10.29 -23.50 -29.00
CA GLY A 5 -11.03 -22.47 -28.28
C GLY A 5 -11.56 -22.82 -26.90
N LYS A 6 -11.28 -24.00 -26.36
CA LYS A 6 -11.75 -24.39 -25.00
C LYS A 6 -10.63 -24.97 -24.13
N ILE A 7 -10.73 -24.76 -22.82
CA ILE A 7 -9.98 -25.48 -21.80
C ILE A 7 -10.90 -26.58 -21.29
N ILE A 8 -10.44 -27.83 -21.32
CA ILE A 8 -11.24 -28.99 -20.93
C ILE A 8 -10.58 -29.66 -19.73
N ILE A 9 -11.27 -29.70 -18.61
CA ILE A 9 -10.88 -30.40 -17.40
C ILE A 9 -11.72 -31.66 -17.30
N LYS A 10 -11.10 -32.82 -17.11
CA LYS A 10 -11.79 -34.12 -16.91
C LYS A 10 -11.35 -34.75 -15.59
N GLY A 11 -12.32 -35.25 -14.86
CA GLY A 11 -12.08 -36.09 -13.67
C GLY A 11 -11.39 -35.35 -12.53
N ALA A 12 -11.77 -34.10 -12.22
CA ALA A 12 -11.12 -33.34 -11.13
C ALA A 12 -11.65 -33.76 -9.75
N ASN A 13 -10.73 -34.23 -8.88
CA ASN A 13 -11.01 -34.70 -7.53
C ASN A 13 -10.24 -33.97 -6.45
N VAL A 14 -9.74 -32.77 -6.74
CA VAL A 14 -8.95 -31.95 -5.81
C VAL A 14 -9.82 -31.47 -4.64
N ASN A 15 -9.37 -31.69 -3.41
CA ASN A 15 -10.05 -31.32 -2.16
C ASN A 15 -11.48 -31.91 -2.05
N ASN A 16 -12.52 -31.09 -2.19
CA ASN A 16 -13.91 -31.52 -2.14
C ASN A 16 -14.58 -31.73 -3.50
N LEU A 17 -13.85 -31.56 -4.60
CA LEU A 17 -14.36 -31.81 -5.94
C LEU A 17 -14.69 -33.30 -6.14
N LYS A 18 -15.78 -33.58 -6.87
CA LYS A 18 -16.31 -34.94 -7.07
C LYS A 18 -16.33 -35.34 -8.53
N ASP A 19 -15.17 -35.74 -9.04
CA ASP A 19 -14.99 -36.18 -10.40
C ASP A 19 -15.65 -35.29 -11.43
N ILE A 20 -15.33 -33.98 -11.34
CA ILE A 20 -15.99 -33.00 -12.18
C ILE A 20 -15.32 -32.88 -13.55
N THR A 21 -16.17 -32.74 -14.58
CA THR A 21 -15.75 -32.40 -15.94
C THR A 21 -16.31 -31.04 -16.29
N VAL A 22 -15.47 -30.12 -16.79
CA VAL A 22 -15.87 -28.77 -17.13
C VAL A 22 -15.15 -28.27 -18.38
N GLU A 23 -15.86 -27.56 -19.24
CA GLU A 23 -15.34 -26.88 -20.43
C GLU A 23 -15.36 -25.36 -20.23
N ILE A 24 -14.20 -24.73 -20.25
CA ILE A 24 -14.06 -23.28 -20.09
C ILE A 24 -13.71 -22.67 -21.45
N PRO A 25 -14.57 -21.82 -22.04
CA PRO A 25 -14.26 -21.17 -23.31
C PRO A 25 -13.12 -20.18 -23.16
N ARG A 26 -12.21 -20.14 -24.13
CA ARG A 26 -11.10 -19.19 -24.18
C ARG A 26 -11.62 -17.81 -24.62
N ASN A 27 -10.88 -16.75 -24.25
CA ASN A 27 -11.16 -15.35 -24.58
C ASN A 27 -12.55 -14.91 -24.11
N LYS A 28 -12.97 -15.41 -22.94
CA LYS A 28 -14.26 -15.08 -22.30
C LYS A 28 -14.04 -14.73 -20.83
N LEU A 29 -14.99 -13.97 -20.31
CA LEU A 29 -15.15 -13.73 -18.87
C LEU A 29 -15.99 -14.87 -18.28
N VAL A 30 -15.33 -15.79 -17.58
CA VAL A 30 -15.94 -16.93 -16.91
C VAL A 30 -15.98 -16.66 -15.42
N VAL A 31 -17.18 -16.65 -14.82
CA VAL A 31 -17.34 -16.46 -13.38
C VAL A 31 -17.65 -17.80 -12.72
N VAL A 32 -16.85 -18.15 -11.70
CA VAL A 32 -17.06 -19.34 -10.87
C VAL A 32 -17.69 -18.88 -9.55
N THR A 33 -18.91 -19.28 -9.30
CA THR A 33 -19.69 -18.89 -8.12
C THR A 33 -20.20 -20.10 -7.34
N GLY A 34 -20.92 -19.84 -6.24
CA GLY A 34 -21.53 -20.84 -5.36
C GLY A 34 -21.28 -20.51 -3.90
N ILE A 35 -21.90 -21.20 -2.97
CA ILE A 35 -21.76 -20.94 -1.53
C ILE A 35 -20.32 -21.11 -1.05
N SER A 36 -19.99 -20.52 0.10
CA SER A 36 -18.67 -20.66 0.72
C SER A 36 -18.40 -22.15 0.99
N GLY A 37 -17.18 -22.63 0.61
CA GLY A 37 -16.81 -24.04 0.74
C GLY A 37 -17.39 -25.00 -0.31
N SER A 38 -18.00 -24.51 -1.40
CA SER A 38 -18.55 -25.36 -2.49
C SER A 38 -17.50 -25.93 -3.44
N GLY A 39 -16.24 -25.49 -3.38
CA GLY A 39 -15.14 -25.99 -4.22
C GLY A 39 -14.67 -25.01 -5.29
N LYS A 40 -15.09 -23.75 -5.28
CA LYS A 40 -14.68 -22.70 -6.24
C LYS A 40 -13.16 -22.54 -6.35
N SER A 41 -12.52 -22.30 -5.21
CA SER A 41 -11.06 -22.10 -5.15
C SER A 41 -10.33 -23.40 -5.51
N SER A 42 -10.89 -24.57 -5.17
CA SER A 42 -10.34 -25.88 -5.57
C SER A 42 -10.34 -26.04 -7.09
N LEU A 43 -11.36 -25.58 -7.80
CA LEU A 43 -11.41 -25.60 -9.27
C LEU A 43 -10.46 -24.55 -9.88
N ALA A 44 -10.55 -23.29 -9.42
CA ALA A 44 -9.83 -22.17 -10.04
C ALA A 44 -8.33 -22.17 -9.71
N PHE A 45 -7.99 -22.33 -8.42
CA PHE A 45 -6.60 -22.19 -7.96
C PHE A 45 -5.90 -23.55 -7.82
N ASP A 46 -6.48 -24.49 -7.06
CA ASP A 46 -5.84 -25.77 -6.79
C ASP A 46 -5.82 -26.72 -8.00
N THR A 47 -6.67 -26.46 -9.00
CA THR A 47 -6.72 -27.27 -10.24
C THR A 47 -6.17 -26.50 -11.45
N LEU A 48 -6.85 -25.44 -11.91
CA LEU A 48 -6.48 -24.70 -13.13
C LEU A 48 -5.15 -23.98 -13.01
N PHE A 49 -5.01 -23.15 -11.97
CA PHE A 49 -3.78 -22.37 -11.78
C PHE A 49 -2.59 -23.28 -11.47
N ALA A 50 -2.77 -24.25 -10.58
CA ALA A 50 -1.72 -25.19 -10.20
C ALA A 50 -1.17 -25.97 -11.43
N GLU A 51 -2.05 -26.45 -12.32
CA GLU A 51 -1.62 -27.12 -13.55
C GLU A 51 -0.97 -26.14 -14.55
N GLY A 52 -1.50 -24.93 -14.70
CA GLY A 52 -0.90 -23.90 -15.55
C GLY A 52 0.52 -23.54 -15.10
N GLN A 53 0.71 -23.36 -13.78
CA GLN A 53 2.01 -23.10 -13.17
C GLN A 53 2.98 -24.27 -13.33
N ARG A 54 2.50 -25.51 -13.13
CA ARG A 54 3.28 -26.73 -13.30
C ARG A 54 3.82 -26.84 -14.75
N ARG A 55 2.96 -26.63 -15.74
CA ARG A 55 3.37 -26.65 -17.17
C ARG A 55 4.36 -25.55 -17.52
N PHE A 56 4.15 -24.36 -16.96
CA PHE A 56 5.10 -23.26 -17.13
C PHE A 56 6.46 -23.63 -16.52
N ALA A 57 6.48 -24.17 -15.31
CA ALA A 57 7.71 -24.61 -14.65
C ALA A 57 8.42 -25.72 -15.43
N GLU A 58 7.68 -26.64 -16.05
CA GLU A 58 8.25 -27.69 -16.91
C GLU A 58 8.87 -27.16 -18.21
N SER A 59 8.39 -26.02 -18.71
CA SER A 59 8.95 -25.36 -19.90
C SER A 59 10.29 -24.66 -19.63
N LEU A 60 10.64 -24.42 -18.37
CA LEU A 60 11.88 -23.76 -17.97
C LEU A 60 13.10 -24.68 -18.11
N SER A 61 14.29 -24.07 -18.13
CA SER A 61 15.56 -24.82 -18.18
C SER A 61 15.71 -25.76 -16.99
N SER A 62 16.50 -26.86 -17.16
CA SER A 62 16.78 -27.82 -16.09
C SER A 62 17.37 -27.14 -14.81
N TYR A 63 18.18 -26.11 -15.00
CA TYR A 63 18.75 -25.31 -13.92
C TYR A 63 17.65 -24.58 -13.14
N ALA A 64 16.76 -23.86 -13.80
CA ALA A 64 15.66 -23.15 -13.14
C ALA A 64 14.70 -24.13 -12.42
N ARG A 65 14.46 -25.32 -12.98
CA ARG A 65 13.63 -26.36 -12.34
C ARG A 65 14.20 -26.90 -11.02
N GLN A 66 15.54 -26.93 -10.86
CA GLN A 66 16.15 -27.34 -9.60
C GLN A 66 15.81 -26.41 -8.44
N PHE A 67 15.61 -25.11 -8.71
CA PHE A 67 15.23 -24.12 -7.69
C PHE A 67 13.74 -24.09 -7.39
N LEU A 68 12.90 -24.49 -8.36
CA LEU A 68 11.44 -24.46 -8.22
C LEU A 68 10.88 -25.70 -7.49
N GLY A 69 11.68 -26.77 -7.34
CA GLY A 69 11.20 -28.03 -6.79
C GLY A 69 10.22 -28.76 -7.71
N ARG A 70 9.80 -29.96 -7.32
CA ARG A 70 8.72 -30.70 -8.03
C ARG A 70 7.36 -30.16 -7.58
N MET A 71 6.66 -29.49 -8.47
CA MET A 71 5.24 -29.18 -8.26
C MET A 71 4.41 -30.47 -8.41
N SER A 72 3.55 -30.75 -7.44
CA SER A 72 2.62 -31.86 -7.50
C SER A 72 1.59 -31.64 -8.58
N LYS A 73 1.31 -32.68 -9.40
CA LYS A 73 0.19 -32.64 -10.34
C LYS A 73 -1.11 -32.61 -9.54
N PRO A 74 -2.08 -31.73 -9.87
CA PRO A 74 -3.40 -31.80 -9.26
C PRO A 74 -4.06 -33.16 -9.56
N ASP A 75 -4.96 -33.59 -8.66
CA ASP A 75 -5.70 -34.85 -8.81
C ASP A 75 -6.79 -34.70 -9.87
N VAL A 76 -6.40 -34.89 -11.12
CA VAL A 76 -7.25 -34.79 -12.31
C VAL A 76 -6.88 -35.87 -13.31
N GLU A 77 -7.86 -36.37 -14.06
CA GLU A 77 -7.62 -37.29 -15.15
C GLU A 77 -6.82 -36.64 -16.28
N SER A 78 -7.34 -35.52 -16.82
CA SER A 78 -6.66 -34.72 -17.83
C SER A 78 -7.11 -33.27 -17.84
N ILE A 79 -6.19 -32.36 -18.27
CA ILE A 79 -6.53 -30.97 -18.59
C ILE A 79 -5.92 -30.62 -19.95
N GLU A 80 -6.75 -30.15 -20.87
CA GLU A 80 -6.37 -29.80 -22.22
C GLU A 80 -6.58 -28.31 -22.49
N GLY A 81 -5.81 -27.72 -23.38
CA GLY A 81 -6.02 -26.34 -23.86
C GLY A 81 -5.65 -25.22 -22.87
N ILE A 82 -4.93 -25.48 -21.77
CA ILE A 82 -4.51 -24.45 -20.81
C ILE A 82 -3.48 -23.50 -21.44
N PRO A 83 -3.76 -22.17 -21.46
CA PRO A 83 -2.77 -21.15 -21.79
C PRO A 83 -1.89 -20.82 -20.56
N PRO A 84 -0.84 -19.99 -20.71
CA PRO A 84 -0.10 -19.46 -19.56
C PRO A 84 -1.04 -18.83 -18.53
N ALA A 85 -0.93 -19.25 -17.27
CA ALA A 85 -1.83 -18.87 -16.20
C ALA A 85 -1.19 -17.88 -15.23
N ILE A 86 -1.91 -16.80 -14.90
CA ILE A 86 -1.52 -15.76 -13.97
C ILE A 86 -2.62 -15.66 -12.90
N ALA A 87 -2.25 -15.87 -11.63
CA ALA A 87 -3.18 -15.68 -10.51
C ALA A 87 -3.02 -14.30 -9.90
N ILE A 88 -4.15 -13.69 -9.55
CA ILE A 88 -4.23 -12.43 -8.83
C ILE A 88 -5.01 -12.67 -7.54
N GLU A 89 -4.28 -13.00 -6.48
CA GLU A 89 -4.82 -13.32 -5.15
C GLU A 89 -4.85 -12.10 -4.24
N GLN A 90 -5.65 -12.18 -3.18
CA GLN A 90 -5.76 -11.12 -2.15
C GLN A 90 -4.58 -11.04 -1.19
N LYS A 91 -3.78 -12.11 -1.08
CA LYS A 91 -2.71 -12.16 -0.10
C LYS A 91 -1.60 -11.17 -0.44
N VAL A 92 -1.41 -10.17 0.41
CA VAL A 92 -0.30 -9.22 0.32
C VAL A 92 0.98 -9.91 0.74
N ASN A 93 1.67 -10.57 -0.19
CA ASN A 93 2.98 -11.20 0.06
C ASN A 93 4.15 -10.23 -0.14
N VAL A 94 3.93 -8.91 -0.01
CA VAL A 94 5.01 -7.94 -0.21
C VAL A 94 5.91 -7.91 1.02
N LYS A 95 6.93 -8.75 1.02
CA LYS A 95 7.99 -8.77 2.04
C LYS A 95 8.99 -7.61 1.89
N ASN A 96 9.05 -6.99 0.72
CA ASN A 96 10.00 -5.91 0.43
C ASN A 96 9.48 -4.55 0.93
N PRO A 97 10.10 -3.94 1.96
CA PRO A 97 9.66 -2.66 2.51
C PRO A 97 9.89 -1.47 1.56
N ARG A 98 10.62 -1.67 0.45
CA ARG A 98 10.88 -0.65 -0.56
C ARG A 98 9.81 -0.60 -1.66
N SER A 99 8.96 -1.62 -1.80
CA SER A 99 7.91 -1.64 -2.80
C SER A 99 6.86 -0.55 -2.54
N THR A 100 6.55 0.22 -3.58
CA THR A 100 5.51 1.27 -3.58
C THR A 100 4.53 1.02 -4.70
N VAL A 101 3.40 1.73 -4.70
CA VAL A 101 2.45 1.72 -5.80
C VAL A 101 3.16 2.03 -7.12
N ALA A 102 4.02 3.06 -7.14
CA ALA A 102 4.79 3.44 -8.32
C ALA A 102 5.68 2.33 -8.87
N THR A 103 6.38 1.58 -7.99
CA THR A 103 7.28 0.49 -8.42
C THR A 103 6.52 -0.74 -8.87
N THR A 104 5.40 -1.06 -8.24
CA THR A 104 4.57 -2.22 -8.60
C THR A 104 3.86 -2.01 -9.93
N THR A 105 3.42 -0.78 -10.23
CA THR A 105 2.78 -0.42 -11.49
C THR A 105 3.77 -0.07 -12.60
N GLU A 106 5.07 -0.16 -12.34
CA GLU A 106 6.16 0.22 -13.26
C GLU A 106 6.18 1.71 -13.65
N ILE A 107 5.27 2.53 -13.13
CA ILE A 107 5.23 3.98 -13.40
C ILE A 107 6.54 4.65 -12.97
N TYR A 108 7.16 4.16 -11.88
CA TYR A 108 8.42 4.69 -11.38
C TYR A 108 9.56 4.59 -12.39
N ASP A 109 9.63 3.52 -13.15
CA ASP A 109 10.70 3.32 -14.12
C ASP A 109 10.56 4.28 -15.31
N TYR A 110 9.32 4.53 -15.77
CA TYR A 110 9.07 5.56 -16.77
C TYR A 110 9.34 6.98 -16.26
N LEU A 111 9.00 7.29 -15.00
CA LEU A 111 9.35 8.58 -14.39
C LEU A 111 10.86 8.80 -14.36
N ARG A 112 11.64 7.78 -13.97
CA ARG A 112 13.10 7.86 -13.99
C ARG A 112 13.66 8.16 -15.38
N ILE A 113 13.11 7.54 -16.41
CA ILE A 113 13.50 7.81 -17.81
C ILE A 113 13.19 9.26 -18.17
N ILE A 114 12.00 9.77 -17.86
CA ILE A 114 11.61 11.16 -18.16
C ILE A 114 12.55 12.14 -17.45
N PHE A 115 12.80 11.96 -16.13
CA PHE A 115 13.69 12.84 -15.37
C PHE A 115 15.14 12.76 -15.84
N ALA A 116 15.61 11.60 -16.29
CA ALA A 116 16.96 11.44 -16.82
C ALA A 116 17.13 12.10 -18.20
N ARG A 117 16.08 12.17 -19.02
CA ARG A 117 16.17 12.64 -20.42
C ARG A 117 15.83 14.11 -20.60
N ILE A 118 14.85 14.62 -19.88
CA ILE A 118 14.35 16.01 -20.01
C ILE A 118 14.36 16.78 -18.70
N GLY A 119 14.84 16.19 -17.61
CA GLY A 119 14.94 16.85 -16.31
C GLY A 119 15.92 18.00 -16.33
N ARG A 120 15.51 19.15 -15.77
CA ARG A 120 16.35 20.35 -15.61
C ARG A 120 16.78 20.48 -14.18
N THR A 121 18.10 20.64 -13.98
CA THR A 121 18.69 20.80 -12.64
C THR A 121 18.64 22.26 -12.22
N TYR A 122 18.26 22.53 -10.99
CA TYR A 122 18.22 23.88 -10.41
C TYR A 122 19.10 23.97 -9.19
N SER A 123 19.86 25.07 -9.06
CA SER A 123 20.67 25.30 -7.87
C SER A 123 19.78 25.51 -6.64
N PRO A 124 20.04 24.84 -5.50
CA PRO A 124 19.31 25.06 -4.27
C PRO A 124 19.62 26.45 -3.63
N VAL A 125 20.70 27.11 -4.06
CA VAL A 125 21.11 28.41 -3.51
C VAL A 125 20.40 29.56 -4.23
N SER A 126 20.53 29.63 -5.56
CA SER A 126 19.98 30.72 -6.37
C SER A 126 18.61 30.41 -7.00
N GLY A 127 18.22 29.13 -7.05
CA GLY A 127 17.01 28.70 -7.77
C GLY A 127 17.13 28.77 -9.30
N LYS A 128 18.33 29.11 -9.84
CA LYS A 128 18.57 29.20 -11.27
C LYS A 128 18.83 27.83 -11.87
N GLU A 129 18.51 27.66 -13.15
CA GLU A 129 18.79 26.43 -13.91
C GLU A 129 20.29 26.27 -14.13
N VAL A 130 20.81 25.10 -13.78
CA VAL A 130 22.20 24.69 -14.02
C VAL A 130 22.30 24.21 -15.47
N LYS A 131 23.15 24.86 -16.26
CA LYS A 131 23.37 24.51 -17.67
C LYS A 131 24.83 24.20 -17.90
N CYS A 132 25.06 23.17 -18.68
CA CYS A 132 26.35 22.89 -19.29
C CYS A 132 26.30 23.48 -20.70
N HIS A 133 27.07 24.53 -20.94
CA HIS A 133 27.05 25.23 -22.22
C HIS A 133 28.02 24.59 -23.20
N SER A 134 27.53 24.29 -24.38
CA SER A 134 28.36 23.81 -25.48
C SER A 134 28.91 25.02 -26.29
N VAL A 135 29.93 24.76 -27.10
CA VAL A 135 30.43 25.72 -28.05
C VAL A 135 29.31 26.28 -28.93
N ASN A 136 28.33 25.42 -29.30
CA ASN A 136 27.19 25.83 -30.12
C ASN A 136 26.26 26.80 -29.40
N ASP A 137 26.08 26.64 -28.05
CA ASP A 137 25.22 27.55 -27.27
C ASP A 137 25.83 28.94 -27.20
N VAL A 138 27.15 29.03 -26.96
CA VAL A 138 27.89 30.30 -26.98
C VAL A 138 27.85 30.92 -28.37
N MET A 139 28.06 30.13 -29.44
CA MET A 139 27.91 30.60 -30.81
C MET A 139 26.51 31.16 -31.09
N ALA A 140 25.45 30.44 -30.68
CA ALA A 140 24.07 30.88 -30.89
C ALA A 140 23.81 32.21 -30.17
N SER A 141 24.33 32.40 -28.93
CA SER A 141 24.25 33.67 -28.22
C SER A 141 25.00 34.81 -28.92
N ILE A 142 26.17 34.52 -29.45
CA ILE A 142 26.93 35.52 -30.25
C ILE A 142 26.16 35.95 -31.50
N LEU A 143 25.59 34.98 -32.21
CA LEU A 143 24.94 35.18 -33.51
C LEU A 143 23.51 35.70 -33.41
N SER A 144 22.85 35.58 -32.25
CA SER A 144 21.47 36.06 -32.02
C SER A 144 21.38 37.51 -31.55
N GLY A 145 22.50 38.16 -31.24
CA GLY A 145 22.54 39.52 -30.68
C GLY A 145 22.77 40.62 -31.74
N ASP A 146 22.36 41.84 -31.41
CA ASP A 146 22.62 43.05 -32.24
C ASP A 146 24.01 43.66 -32.01
N SER A 147 24.87 43.01 -31.24
CA SER A 147 26.20 43.50 -30.89
C SER A 147 27.16 43.40 -32.06
N ARG A 148 27.95 44.44 -32.30
CA ARG A 148 28.91 44.52 -33.44
C ARG A 148 30.30 43.99 -33.05
N THR A 149 30.57 43.90 -31.77
CA THR A 149 31.84 43.38 -31.30
C THR A 149 31.62 42.36 -30.19
N ALA A 150 32.28 41.22 -30.29
CA ALA A 150 32.34 40.23 -29.22
C ALA A 150 33.78 40.02 -28.75
N TYR A 151 33.97 40.01 -27.45
CA TYR A 151 35.20 39.61 -26.78
C TYR A 151 34.96 38.25 -26.11
N ILE A 152 35.79 37.28 -26.55
CA ILE A 152 35.81 35.95 -25.97
C ILE A 152 36.93 35.94 -24.95
N LEU A 153 36.57 35.76 -23.64
CA LEU A 153 37.51 35.83 -22.54
C LEU A 153 37.54 34.48 -21.80
N ALA A 154 38.74 34.00 -21.49
CA ALA A 154 38.87 32.88 -20.56
C ALA A 154 38.87 33.39 -19.11
N ASP A 155 38.04 32.82 -18.25
CA ASP A 155 38.02 33.15 -16.81
C ASP A 155 39.23 32.50 -16.14
N LEU A 156 40.11 33.31 -15.62
CA LEU A 156 41.31 32.86 -14.93
C LEU A 156 41.12 32.60 -13.44
N ASN A 157 39.93 32.84 -12.92
CA ASN A 157 39.62 32.86 -11.48
C ASN A 157 40.64 33.73 -10.68
N TRP A 158 40.98 34.87 -11.27
CA TRP A 158 42.11 35.71 -10.90
C TRP A 158 42.13 36.14 -9.42
N SER A 159 40.97 36.52 -8.88
CA SER A 159 40.84 37.02 -7.52
C SER A 159 41.20 35.96 -6.46
N ALA A 160 40.91 34.68 -6.76
CA ALA A 160 41.12 33.56 -5.84
C ALA A 160 42.52 32.88 -5.99
N ARG A 161 43.34 33.30 -6.98
CA ARG A 161 44.61 32.66 -7.26
C ARG A 161 45.76 33.20 -6.43
N GLU A 162 46.60 32.32 -5.89
CA GLU A 162 47.83 32.65 -5.20
C GLU A 162 49.06 32.63 -6.16
N ASP A 163 49.02 31.85 -7.24
CA ASP A 163 50.06 31.58 -8.24
C ASP A 163 50.07 32.57 -9.42
N LYS A 164 49.67 33.84 -9.17
CA LYS A 164 49.44 34.82 -10.23
C LYS A 164 50.64 35.06 -11.15
N VAL A 165 51.86 35.09 -10.61
CA VAL A 165 53.11 35.33 -11.37
C VAL A 165 53.45 34.12 -12.24
N GLU A 166 53.31 32.93 -11.70
CA GLU A 166 53.61 31.69 -12.43
C GLU A 166 52.61 31.50 -13.57
N LEU A 167 51.31 31.76 -13.33
CA LEU A 167 50.27 31.73 -14.34
C LEU A 167 50.60 32.71 -15.49
N MET A 168 50.99 33.95 -15.17
CA MET A 168 51.30 34.95 -16.17
C MET A 168 52.53 34.56 -17.02
N LEU A 169 53.55 33.95 -16.40
CA LEU A 169 54.72 33.45 -17.13
C LEU A 169 54.34 32.33 -18.10
N ARG A 170 53.53 31.38 -17.62
CA ARG A 170 53.04 30.26 -18.44
C ARG A 170 52.22 30.76 -19.62
N LEU A 171 51.24 31.67 -19.40
CA LEU A 171 50.41 32.21 -20.47
C LEU A 171 51.21 33.00 -21.47
N LYS A 172 52.31 33.67 -21.04
CA LYS A 172 53.23 34.34 -21.94
C LYS A 172 54.03 33.38 -22.82
N GLU A 173 54.48 32.27 -22.25
CA GLU A 173 55.20 31.21 -22.99
C GLU A 173 54.25 30.54 -24.00
N GLU A 174 52.96 30.39 -23.68
CA GLU A 174 51.94 29.89 -24.57
C GLU A 174 51.53 30.89 -25.69
N GLY A 175 52.07 32.12 -25.67
CA GLY A 175 51.91 33.13 -26.70
C GLY A 175 50.75 34.10 -26.44
N TYR A 176 50.12 34.09 -25.31
CA TYR A 176 49.09 35.03 -24.95
C TYR A 176 49.68 36.36 -24.48
N SER A 177 49.15 37.48 -25.02
CA SER A 177 49.74 38.81 -24.74
C SER A 177 48.71 39.85 -24.26
N ARG A 178 47.40 39.55 -24.28
CA ARG A 178 46.37 40.54 -23.96
C ARG A 178 45.35 39.99 -22.97
N PHE A 179 45.02 40.83 -22.03
CA PHE A 179 44.05 40.52 -20.97
C PHE A 179 42.95 41.61 -20.97
N PHE A 180 41.84 41.30 -20.36
CA PHE A 180 40.73 42.21 -20.14
C PHE A 180 40.62 42.47 -18.64
N GLY A 181 40.84 43.69 -18.22
CA GLY A 181 40.66 44.18 -16.84
C GLY A 181 39.56 45.17 -16.72
N ASP A 182 39.43 45.81 -15.55
CA ASP A 182 38.37 46.77 -15.22
C ASP A 182 38.32 47.96 -16.20
N ASP A 183 39.51 48.47 -16.61
CA ASP A 183 39.66 49.59 -17.53
C ASP A 183 39.76 49.23 -19.01
N GLY A 184 39.57 47.95 -19.36
CA GLY A 184 39.65 47.46 -20.74
C GLY A 184 40.86 46.53 -21.00
N ILE A 185 41.37 46.55 -22.22
CA ILE A 185 42.44 45.63 -22.70
C ILE A 185 43.76 46.08 -22.16
N ILE A 186 44.45 45.20 -21.42
CA ILE A 186 45.78 45.40 -20.80
C ILE A 186 46.75 44.41 -21.41
N ARG A 187 48.01 44.83 -21.67
CA ARG A 187 49.08 43.94 -22.14
C ARG A 187 49.75 43.21 -21.00
N ILE A 188 50.19 42.00 -21.26
CA ILE A 188 50.85 41.18 -20.22
C ILE A 188 52.10 41.86 -19.65
N GLU A 189 52.87 42.59 -20.47
CA GLU A 189 54.04 43.34 -19.99
C GLU A 189 53.65 44.44 -19.00
N ASP A 190 52.48 45.06 -19.15
CA ASP A 190 52.04 46.12 -18.23
C ASP A 190 51.55 45.51 -16.89
N ILE A 191 50.90 44.33 -16.94
CA ILE A 191 50.51 43.60 -15.75
C ILE A 191 51.75 43.13 -14.98
N MET A 192 52.76 42.60 -15.67
CA MET A 192 54.03 42.20 -15.03
C MET A 192 54.75 43.37 -14.39
N ARG A 193 54.79 44.56 -15.01
CA ARG A 193 55.31 45.76 -14.38
C ARG A 193 54.52 46.25 -13.17
N MET A 194 53.19 45.98 -13.15
CA MET A 194 52.37 46.26 -11.97
C MET A 194 52.68 45.28 -10.85
N ALA A 195 52.86 43.99 -11.19
CA ALA A 195 53.24 42.92 -10.28
C ALA A 195 54.56 43.17 -9.60
N ASP A 196 55.59 43.68 -10.34
CA ASP A 196 56.90 44.08 -9.80
C ASP A 196 56.79 45.18 -8.74
N LYS A 197 55.70 45.96 -8.76
CA LYS A 197 55.35 47.02 -7.81
C LYS A 197 54.37 46.55 -6.71
N GLY A 198 54.12 45.23 -6.64
CA GLY A 198 53.19 44.63 -5.68
C GLY A 198 51.72 45.05 -5.90
N LYS A 199 51.33 45.51 -7.09
CA LYS A 199 49.97 45.89 -7.46
C LYS A 199 49.41 44.93 -8.50
N TYR A 200 48.23 44.46 -8.29
CA TYR A 200 47.51 43.61 -9.25
C TYR A 200 46.13 44.23 -9.59
N PRO A 201 45.66 44.08 -10.84
CA PRO A 201 44.28 44.41 -11.14
C PRO A 201 43.35 43.60 -10.23
N GLU A 202 42.18 44.15 -9.92
CA GLU A 202 41.21 43.46 -9.07
C GLU A 202 40.53 42.32 -9.81
N HIS A 203 40.15 42.57 -11.10
CA HIS A 203 39.62 41.59 -12.00
C HIS A 203 40.50 41.51 -13.26
N LEU A 204 40.80 40.27 -13.69
CA LEU A 204 41.60 40.05 -14.88
C LEU A 204 41.20 38.75 -15.57
N ASN A 205 40.83 38.84 -16.85
CA ASN A 205 40.48 37.68 -17.71
C ASN A 205 41.41 37.64 -18.92
N LEU A 206 41.71 36.45 -19.42
CA LEU A 206 42.52 36.34 -20.62
C LEU A 206 41.67 36.62 -21.87
N LEU A 207 42.11 37.55 -22.73
CA LEU A 207 41.47 37.85 -24.00
C LEU A 207 41.92 36.79 -25.03
N ILE A 208 41.05 35.89 -25.40
CA ILE A 208 41.30 34.86 -26.44
C ILE A 208 41.09 35.47 -27.81
N ASP A 209 39.92 36.11 -28.02
CA ASP A 209 39.68 36.71 -29.33
C ASP A 209 38.80 37.97 -29.24
N ARG A 210 38.95 38.86 -30.23
CA ARG A 210 38.12 40.03 -30.44
C ARG A 210 37.55 39.95 -31.86
N LEU A 211 36.27 39.81 -31.99
CA LEU A 211 35.61 39.57 -33.27
C LEU A 211 34.67 40.73 -33.63
N LYS A 212 34.72 41.14 -34.88
CA LYS A 212 33.65 41.95 -35.46
C LYS A 212 32.57 41.04 -35.98
N LEU A 213 31.33 41.31 -35.61
CA LEU A 213 30.19 40.50 -36.01
C LEU A 213 29.40 41.15 -37.14
N PRO A 214 28.84 40.37 -38.04
CA PRO A 214 27.93 40.84 -39.07
C PRO A 214 26.62 41.37 -38.45
N ILE A 215 25.86 42.14 -39.21
CA ILE A 215 24.51 42.56 -38.85
C ILE A 215 23.56 41.43 -39.28
N PHE A 216 22.81 40.86 -38.37
CA PHE A 216 21.84 39.81 -38.69
C PHE A 216 20.47 40.43 -39.05
N LYS A 217 19.92 40.04 -40.21
CA LYS A 217 18.54 40.32 -40.59
C LYS A 217 17.93 39.00 -41.03
N GLU A 218 16.80 38.64 -40.44
CA GLU A 218 16.12 37.36 -40.76
C GLU A 218 17.07 36.13 -40.72
N CYS A 219 17.98 36.08 -39.76
CA CYS A 219 19.01 35.04 -39.62
C CYS A 219 20.11 35.01 -40.71
N LEU A 220 20.18 35.98 -41.58
CA LEU A 220 21.26 36.09 -42.56
C LEU A 220 22.27 37.19 -42.20
N PRO A 221 23.57 36.97 -42.42
CA PRO A 221 24.62 37.94 -42.12
C PRO A 221 24.77 39.00 -43.19
N TYR A 222 24.84 40.27 -42.79
CA TYR A 222 25.05 41.44 -43.68
C TYR A 222 26.24 42.27 -43.17
N SER A 223 26.89 42.95 -44.13
CA SER A 223 27.93 43.93 -43.88
C SER A 223 27.35 45.28 -43.40
N GLU A 224 28.19 46.18 -42.93
CA GLU A 224 27.76 47.53 -42.43
C GLU A 224 27.10 48.39 -43.53
N ASP A 225 27.45 48.13 -44.78
CA ASP A 225 26.87 48.80 -45.96
C ASP A 225 25.55 48.18 -46.45
N GLY A 226 25.06 47.12 -45.74
CA GLY A 226 23.82 46.45 -46.11
C GLY A 226 23.98 45.40 -47.22
N SER A 227 25.20 45.10 -47.72
CA SER A 227 25.44 44.02 -48.63
C SER A 227 25.47 42.65 -47.89
N PRO A 228 25.10 41.54 -48.59
CA PRO A 228 25.24 40.21 -47.96
C PRO A 228 26.72 39.94 -47.61
N TRP A 229 26.93 39.33 -46.39
CA TRP A 229 28.26 38.94 -45.98
C TRP A 229 28.78 37.84 -46.92
N PRO A 230 30.04 37.93 -47.46
CA PRO A 230 30.58 36.92 -48.31
C PRO A 230 30.56 35.53 -47.67
N GLN A 231 30.19 34.51 -48.41
CA GLN A 231 29.97 33.17 -47.82
C GLN A 231 31.28 32.57 -47.28
N ASN A 232 32.38 32.74 -47.99
CA ASN A 232 33.68 32.27 -47.50
C ASN A 232 34.08 32.96 -46.16
N ASP A 233 33.90 34.27 -46.09
CA ASP A 233 34.18 35.05 -44.83
C ASP A 233 33.29 34.65 -43.69
N TRP A 234 32.06 34.23 -44.02
CA TRP A 234 31.11 33.70 -43.01
C TRP A 234 31.56 32.34 -42.50
N GLU A 235 31.96 31.41 -43.34
CA GLU A 235 32.45 30.09 -42.98
C GLU A 235 33.78 30.22 -42.17
N ASP A 236 34.67 31.10 -42.54
CA ASP A 236 35.90 31.42 -41.82
C ASP A 236 35.61 32.02 -40.45
N LEU A 237 34.65 32.93 -40.36
CA LEU A 237 34.24 33.52 -39.09
C LEU A 237 33.65 32.46 -38.14
N GLN A 238 32.80 31.58 -38.64
CA GLN A 238 32.21 30.47 -37.85
C GLN A 238 33.31 29.52 -37.37
N THR A 239 34.24 29.16 -38.20
CA THR A 239 35.35 28.27 -37.86
C THR A 239 36.26 28.92 -36.79
N ARG A 240 36.56 30.22 -36.93
CA ARG A 240 37.33 31.00 -35.98
C ARG A 240 36.59 31.12 -34.62
N LEU A 241 35.28 31.40 -34.64
CA LEU A 241 34.44 31.45 -33.45
C LEU A 241 34.51 30.13 -32.65
N ARG A 242 34.33 29.01 -33.38
CA ARG A 242 34.40 27.67 -32.72
C ARG A 242 35.75 27.46 -32.06
N SER A 243 36.84 27.72 -32.76
CA SER A 243 38.19 27.56 -32.25
C SER A 243 38.49 28.48 -31.05
N SER A 244 38.02 29.74 -31.11
CA SER A 244 38.23 30.70 -30.03
C SER A 244 37.39 30.35 -28.77
N ILE A 245 36.16 29.90 -28.92
CA ILE A 245 35.31 29.43 -27.82
C ILE A 245 35.92 28.19 -27.17
N ASP A 246 36.32 27.20 -27.96
CA ASP A 246 36.95 25.98 -27.48
C ASP A 246 38.24 26.26 -26.70
N THR A 247 39.08 27.19 -27.25
CA THR A 247 40.29 27.65 -26.59
C THR A 247 39.98 28.36 -25.27
N ALA A 248 38.91 29.19 -25.24
CA ALA A 248 38.51 29.91 -24.03
C ALA A 248 38.05 28.96 -22.93
N PHE A 249 37.26 27.95 -23.23
CA PHE A 249 36.86 26.92 -22.28
C PHE A 249 38.06 26.12 -21.77
N ARG A 250 38.97 25.73 -22.68
CA ARG A 250 40.19 24.98 -22.30
C ARG A 250 41.08 25.76 -21.37
N VAL A 251 41.36 27.05 -21.66
CA VAL A 251 42.26 27.90 -20.87
C VAL A 251 41.59 28.36 -19.57
N GLY A 252 40.28 28.66 -19.62
CA GLY A 252 39.47 29.05 -18.47
C GLY A 252 39.01 27.88 -17.59
N GLU A 253 39.59 26.69 -17.76
CA GLU A 253 39.24 25.49 -16.99
C GLU A 253 37.73 25.20 -16.97
N GLY A 254 37.09 25.34 -18.15
CA GLY A 254 35.66 25.10 -18.35
C GLY A 254 34.80 26.35 -18.18
N LYS A 255 35.37 27.53 -17.94
CA LYS A 255 34.65 28.80 -17.81
C LYS A 255 35.04 29.80 -18.91
N LEU A 256 34.05 30.47 -19.46
CA LEU A 256 34.21 31.49 -20.49
C LEU A 256 33.32 32.68 -20.14
N ILE A 257 33.87 33.89 -20.37
CA ILE A 257 33.12 35.13 -20.28
C ILE A 257 32.98 35.71 -21.69
N LEU A 258 31.76 35.85 -22.16
CA LEU A 258 31.45 36.53 -23.40
C LEU A 258 31.06 37.97 -23.08
N ARG A 259 31.88 38.92 -23.53
CA ARG A 259 31.54 40.35 -23.40
C ARG A 259 31.11 40.89 -24.77
N LYS A 260 29.90 41.39 -24.83
CA LYS A 260 29.32 42.11 -25.96
C LYS A 260 29.37 43.59 -25.64
N ASP A 261 29.06 44.48 -26.61
CA ASP A 261 29.16 45.94 -26.45
C ASP A 261 28.60 46.46 -25.15
N ASN A 262 27.47 45.95 -24.66
CA ASN A 262 26.74 46.43 -23.47
C ASN A 262 26.41 45.33 -22.45
N SER A 263 26.85 44.07 -22.62
CA SER A 263 26.54 42.95 -21.72
C SER A 263 27.73 42.03 -21.51
N SER A 264 27.80 41.41 -20.34
CA SER A 264 28.75 40.37 -20.02
C SER A 264 27.96 39.14 -19.61
N GLU A 265 28.23 38.01 -20.23
CA GLU A 265 27.56 36.72 -20.00
C GLU A 265 28.62 35.67 -19.64
N GLU A 266 28.38 34.91 -18.59
CA GLU A 266 29.26 33.85 -18.16
C GLU A 266 28.72 32.49 -18.69
N TYR A 267 29.62 31.67 -19.21
CA TYR A 267 29.34 30.34 -19.71
C TYR A 267 30.24 29.32 -19.02
N SER A 268 29.72 28.14 -18.76
CA SER A 268 30.50 27.03 -18.25
C SER A 268 30.21 25.75 -19.03
N ASP A 269 31.23 25.01 -19.42
CA ASP A 269 31.11 23.65 -19.94
C ASP A 269 31.02 22.60 -18.83
N ARG A 270 31.16 23.03 -17.57
CA ARG A 270 30.98 22.21 -16.38
C ARG A 270 29.56 22.37 -15.85
N PHE A 271 29.07 21.28 -15.30
CA PHE A 271 27.74 21.31 -14.67
C PHE A 271 27.83 21.87 -13.23
N GLU A 272 28.13 23.17 -13.15
CA GLU A 272 28.43 23.91 -11.91
C GLU A 272 27.66 25.23 -11.84
N LEU A 273 27.16 25.57 -10.66
CA LEU A 273 26.54 26.89 -10.40
C LEU A 273 26.65 27.19 -8.89
N ASP A 274 26.78 28.49 -8.53
CA ASP A 274 26.85 28.95 -7.13
C ASP A 274 27.95 28.25 -6.30
N GLY A 275 29.09 27.87 -6.92
CA GLY A 275 30.19 27.17 -6.26
C GLY A 275 29.92 25.69 -5.98
N MET A 276 28.83 25.14 -6.48
CA MET A 276 28.46 23.71 -6.34
C MET A 276 28.60 23.00 -7.68
N THR A 277 29.18 21.81 -7.65
CA THR A 277 29.20 20.89 -8.78
C THR A 277 28.00 19.97 -8.71
N PHE A 278 27.26 19.89 -9.79
CA PHE A 278 26.07 19.05 -9.89
C PHE A 278 26.35 17.80 -10.71
N ARG A 279 25.59 16.76 -10.42
CA ARG A 279 25.61 15.54 -11.23
C ARG A 279 24.64 15.68 -12.39
N GLN A 280 25.06 15.29 -13.59
CA GLN A 280 24.12 15.19 -14.71
C GLN A 280 23.04 14.15 -14.42
N PRO A 281 21.77 14.46 -14.71
CA PRO A 281 20.66 13.52 -14.49
C PRO A 281 20.86 12.22 -15.25
N ASP A 282 20.85 11.10 -14.55
CA ASP A 282 20.83 9.76 -15.09
C ASP A 282 19.73 8.92 -14.39
N GLU A 283 19.37 7.78 -14.94
CA GLU A 283 18.32 6.92 -14.39
C GLU A 283 18.64 6.37 -13.00
N TYR A 284 19.93 6.25 -12.65
CA TYR A 284 20.37 5.75 -11.35
C TYR A 284 20.27 6.81 -10.24
N LEU A 285 20.38 8.08 -10.59
CA LEU A 285 20.20 9.20 -9.66
C LEU A 285 18.79 9.21 -9.05
N PHE A 286 17.80 8.80 -9.84
CA PHE A 286 16.41 8.74 -9.41
C PHE A 286 15.98 7.38 -8.86
N SER A 287 16.92 6.44 -8.65
CA SER A 287 16.62 5.11 -8.13
C SER A 287 16.94 5.00 -6.65
N PHE A 288 15.93 4.91 -5.79
CA PHE A 288 16.14 4.64 -4.36
C PHE A 288 16.60 3.20 -4.06
N ASN A 289 16.65 2.32 -5.06
CA ASN A 289 17.25 0.98 -4.96
C ASN A 289 18.73 0.97 -5.36
N SER A 290 19.21 2.05 -6.00
CA SER A 290 20.63 2.21 -6.36
C SER A 290 21.39 2.99 -5.27
N PRO A 291 22.60 2.62 -4.91
CA PRO A 291 23.44 3.41 -4.01
C PRO A 291 23.70 4.85 -4.50
N LEU A 292 23.58 5.08 -5.81
CA LEU A 292 23.79 6.37 -6.45
C LEU A 292 22.63 7.35 -6.26
N GLY A 293 21.38 6.84 -6.10
CA GLY A 293 20.19 7.65 -5.91
C GLY A 293 19.57 7.54 -4.53
N ALA A 294 19.86 6.46 -3.79
CA ALA A 294 19.33 6.24 -2.46
C ALA A 294 19.86 7.25 -1.43
N CYS A 295 18.98 7.69 -0.54
CA CYS A 295 19.39 8.47 0.61
C CYS A 295 20.44 7.72 1.44
N PRO A 296 21.62 8.31 1.72
CA PRO A 296 22.70 7.60 2.42
C PRO A 296 22.36 7.24 3.86
N VAL A 297 21.44 7.95 4.51
CA VAL A 297 21.04 7.73 5.90
C VAL A 297 20.09 6.54 6.03
N CYS A 298 19.01 6.49 5.22
CA CYS A 298 18.01 5.42 5.31
C CYS A 298 18.20 4.31 4.26
N GLY A 299 19.20 4.40 3.38
CA GLY A 299 19.43 3.42 2.33
C GLY A 299 18.25 3.23 1.37
N GLY A 300 17.46 4.26 1.11
CA GLY A 300 16.29 4.21 0.23
C GLY A 300 15.01 3.69 0.89
N LEU A 301 14.98 3.51 2.21
CA LEU A 301 13.79 3.06 2.93
C LEU A 301 12.79 4.19 3.23
N GLY A 302 13.26 5.45 3.27
CA GLY A 302 12.45 6.61 3.67
C GLY A 302 12.19 6.70 5.18
N LYS A 303 12.47 5.64 5.92
CA LYS A 303 12.28 5.54 7.37
C LYS A 303 13.54 5.04 8.05
N ILE A 304 13.74 5.47 9.28
CA ILE A 304 14.85 5.04 10.16
C ILE A 304 14.29 4.60 11.51
N ILE A 305 15.07 3.89 12.28
CA ILE A 305 14.76 3.66 13.69
C ILE A 305 15.27 4.88 14.45
N GLY A 306 14.37 5.62 15.05
CA GLY A 306 14.67 6.85 15.78
C GLY A 306 13.59 7.16 16.81
N VAL A 307 13.70 8.28 17.50
CA VAL A 307 12.68 8.74 18.44
C VAL A 307 11.38 8.99 17.68
N SER A 308 10.31 8.31 18.09
CA SER A 308 9.01 8.41 17.44
C SER A 308 8.14 9.45 18.10
N GLU A 309 7.63 10.42 17.32
CA GLU A 309 6.68 11.41 17.81
C GLU A 309 5.45 10.73 18.43
N ASP A 310 4.91 9.71 17.80
CA ASP A 310 3.72 8.99 18.29
C ASP A 310 3.96 8.24 19.61
N LEU A 311 5.20 7.82 19.86
CA LEU A 311 5.56 7.22 21.13
C LEU A 311 5.86 8.26 22.23
N VAL A 312 6.44 9.39 21.86
CA VAL A 312 6.75 10.50 22.77
C VAL A 312 5.50 11.28 23.14
N ILE A 313 4.64 11.53 22.16
CA ILE A 313 3.36 12.24 22.34
C ILE A 313 2.23 11.29 21.92
N PRO A 314 1.98 10.29 22.74
CA PRO A 314 1.03 9.25 22.41
C PRO A 314 -0.42 9.73 22.39
N ASP A 315 -0.76 10.77 23.11
CA ASP A 315 -2.10 11.34 23.18
C ASP A 315 -2.04 12.81 22.76
N LYS A 316 -2.23 13.04 21.47
CA LYS A 316 -2.16 14.37 20.86
C LYS A 316 -3.33 15.28 21.27
N THR A 317 -4.37 14.72 21.90
CA THR A 317 -5.51 15.48 22.43
C THR A 317 -5.21 16.14 23.76
N LYS A 318 -4.14 15.72 24.45
CA LYS A 318 -3.66 16.35 25.67
C LYS A 318 -2.84 17.60 25.40
N SER A 319 -2.94 18.52 26.34
CA SER A 319 -2.05 19.68 26.38
C SER A 319 -0.68 19.32 26.98
N ILE A 320 0.31 20.16 26.77
CA ILE A 320 1.63 20.00 27.42
C ILE A 320 1.47 19.98 28.93
N TYR A 321 0.60 20.85 29.46
CA TYR A 321 0.30 20.94 30.90
C TYR A 321 -0.31 19.62 31.42
N ASP A 322 -1.22 19.00 30.69
CA ASP A 322 -1.84 17.74 31.03
C ASP A 322 -0.94 16.51 30.78
N GLY A 323 0.32 16.74 30.41
CA GLY A 323 1.33 15.69 30.22
C GLY A 323 1.21 14.96 28.90
N ALA A 324 1.04 15.68 27.79
CA ALA A 324 1.12 15.12 26.44
C ALA A 324 2.45 14.40 26.19
N ILE A 325 3.58 14.97 26.69
CA ILE A 325 4.93 14.45 26.50
C ILE A 325 5.19 13.28 27.47
N ALA A 326 5.09 12.05 26.95
CA ALA A 326 5.14 10.83 27.76
C ALA A 326 6.53 10.50 28.33
N CYS A 327 7.60 10.91 27.66
CA CYS A 327 8.97 10.67 28.12
C CYS A 327 9.35 11.51 29.35
N TRP A 328 8.61 12.55 29.65
CA TRP A 328 8.81 13.42 30.82
C TRP A 328 7.84 13.13 31.98
N LYS A 329 7.19 11.96 31.97
CA LYS A 329 6.36 11.49 33.07
C LYS A 329 7.20 10.83 34.18
N GLY A 330 6.75 11.00 35.41
CA GLY A 330 7.40 10.45 36.59
C GLY A 330 8.33 11.44 37.32
N GLU A 331 8.71 11.14 38.55
CA GLU A 331 9.46 12.05 39.44
C GLU A 331 10.86 12.40 38.86
N SER A 332 11.55 11.44 38.25
CA SER A 332 12.92 11.65 37.76
C SER A 332 13.00 12.49 36.46
N MET A 333 11.94 12.51 35.64
CA MET A 333 11.93 13.21 34.35
C MET A 333 10.93 14.39 34.33
N GLY A 334 10.11 14.54 35.37
CA GLY A 334 9.13 15.61 35.51
C GLY A 334 9.74 17.01 35.46
N TRP A 335 10.99 17.13 35.89
CA TRP A 335 11.73 18.38 35.84
C TRP A 335 11.76 19.00 34.42
N PHE A 336 11.94 18.20 33.36
CA PHE A 336 11.97 18.69 31.97
C PHE A 336 10.62 19.28 31.55
N ARG A 337 9.52 18.66 31.96
CA ARG A 337 8.16 19.19 31.72
C ARG A 337 7.97 20.52 32.46
N ASP A 338 8.33 20.57 33.75
CA ASP A 338 8.14 21.73 34.60
C ASP A 338 9.02 22.90 34.12
N HIS A 339 10.23 22.59 33.65
CA HIS A 339 11.13 23.53 32.99
C HIS A 339 10.50 24.09 31.70
N LEU A 340 9.99 23.25 30.80
CA LEU A 340 9.31 23.69 29.59
C LEU A 340 8.14 24.62 29.94
N ILE A 341 7.29 24.25 30.92
CA ILE A 341 6.15 25.08 31.35
C ILE A 341 6.63 26.45 31.81
N LYS A 342 7.75 26.52 32.55
CA LYS A 342 8.33 27.77 33.05
C LYS A 342 8.83 28.69 31.92
N VAL A 343 9.47 28.13 30.90
CA VAL A 343 10.08 28.92 29.81
C VAL A 343 9.14 29.15 28.62
N ALA A 344 8.04 28.39 28.52
CA ALA A 344 7.06 28.44 27.45
C ALA A 344 6.60 29.85 27.04
N PRO A 345 6.34 30.81 27.97
CA PRO A 345 5.90 32.16 27.59
C PRO A 345 6.91 32.91 26.73
N ARG A 346 8.22 32.65 26.88
CA ARG A 346 9.28 33.31 26.09
C ARG A 346 9.26 32.85 24.62
N TYR A 347 8.83 31.60 24.37
CA TYR A 347 8.78 30.99 23.04
C TYR A 347 7.37 31.02 22.44
N GLY A 348 6.40 31.65 23.12
CA GLY A 348 5.01 31.74 22.66
C GLY A 348 4.32 30.37 22.58
N ILE A 349 4.67 29.42 23.44
CA ILE A 349 4.11 28.06 23.43
C ILE A 349 2.82 28.05 24.26
N PRO A 350 1.64 27.76 23.65
CA PRO A 350 0.37 27.66 24.38
C PRO A 350 0.26 26.31 25.09
N ILE A 351 0.68 26.25 26.35
CA ILE A 351 0.81 25.02 27.13
C ILE A 351 -0.52 24.34 27.49
N PHE A 352 -1.65 25.06 27.41
CA PHE A 352 -2.99 24.52 27.72
C PHE A 352 -3.76 24.04 26.49
N GLU A 353 -3.27 24.34 25.29
CA GLU A 353 -3.89 23.85 24.08
C GLU A 353 -3.50 22.38 23.80
N PRO A 354 -4.44 21.55 23.29
CA PRO A 354 -4.12 20.22 22.80
C PRO A 354 -2.97 20.25 21.81
N TYR A 355 -2.05 19.28 21.91
CA TYR A 355 -0.87 19.21 21.04
C TYR A 355 -1.24 19.15 19.53
N CYS A 356 -2.34 18.49 19.18
CA CYS A 356 -2.83 18.42 17.80
C CYS A 356 -3.16 19.80 17.21
N ASN A 357 -3.61 20.75 18.02
CA ASN A 357 -4.00 22.10 17.60
C ASN A 357 -2.82 23.07 17.52
N LEU A 358 -1.65 22.68 18.03
CA LEU A 358 -0.47 23.55 17.98
C LEU A 358 -0.01 23.78 16.54
N PRO A 359 0.32 25.04 16.15
CA PRO A 359 0.93 25.34 14.86
C PRO A 359 2.26 24.57 14.67
N GLN A 360 2.57 24.19 13.43
CA GLN A 360 3.79 23.43 13.12
C GLN A 360 5.06 24.11 13.66
N LYS A 361 5.16 25.44 13.52
CA LYS A 361 6.28 26.22 14.09
C LYS A 361 6.48 26.04 15.59
N VAL A 362 5.37 25.91 16.33
CA VAL A 362 5.45 25.68 17.78
C VAL A 362 5.89 24.26 18.08
N LYS A 363 5.42 23.27 17.30
CA LYS A 363 5.89 21.89 17.38
C LYS A 363 7.39 21.79 17.10
N ASP A 364 7.86 22.44 16.04
CA ASP A 364 9.28 22.50 15.70
C ASP A 364 10.12 23.10 16.83
N ILE A 365 9.64 24.18 17.48
CA ILE A 365 10.29 24.77 18.66
C ILE A 365 10.39 23.74 19.80
N ILE A 366 9.32 23.02 20.11
CA ILE A 366 9.30 21.99 21.17
C ILE A 366 10.26 20.84 20.87
N TRP A 367 10.43 20.48 19.62
CA TRP A 367 11.28 19.35 19.22
C TRP A 367 12.74 19.74 19.02
N ASP A 368 13.03 20.87 18.35
CA ASP A 368 14.37 21.13 17.78
C ASP A 368 15.12 22.27 18.47
N THR A 369 14.52 22.94 19.44
CA THR A 369 15.23 24.00 20.17
C THR A 369 16.37 23.39 21.00
N HIS A 370 17.52 24.04 20.96
CA HIS A 370 18.69 23.69 21.76
C HIS A 370 18.85 24.68 22.92
N SER A 371 19.15 24.16 24.09
CA SER A 371 19.50 24.95 25.26
C SER A 371 20.90 25.60 25.10
N VAL A 372 21.08 26.76 25.72
CA VAL A 372 22.40 27.38 25.83
C VAL A 372 23.01 26.93 27.15
N GLU A 373 24.22 26.39 27.12
CA GLU A 373 24.90 25.87 28.29
C GLU A 373 25.08 26.98 29.34
N GLY A 374 24.57 26.73 30.54
CA GLY A 374 24.62 27.69 31.68
C GLY A 374 23.47 28.70 31.72
N ASP A 375 22.50 28.65 30.83
CA ASP A 375 21.30 29.49 30.84
C ASP A 375 20.01 28.69 31.09
N ASP A 376 19.60 28.61 32.37
CA ASP A 376 18.38 27.94 32.78
C ASP A 376 17.08 28.60 32.22
N SER A 377 17.20 29.63 31.43
CA SER A 377 16.07 30.31 30.80
C SER A 377 15.80 29.85 29.36
N THR A 378 16.63 28.97 28.81
CA THR A 378 16.49 28.41 27.46
C THR A 378 15.72 27.11 27.48
N LEU A 379 14.96 26.87 26.41
CA LEU A 379 14.16 25.66 26.23
C LEU A 379 15.07 24.47 25.88
N ILE A 380 14.86 23.35 26.58
CA ILE A 380 15.46 22.06 26.21
C ILE A 380 14.44 21.33 25.31
N GLY A 381 14.78 21.18 24.02
CA GLY A 381 13.93 20.50 23.08
C GLY A 381 13.91 18.97 23.29
N ILE A 382 12.88 18.31 22.76
CA ILE A 382 12.76 16.84 22.88
C ILE A 382 13.93 16.12 22.23
N ASN A 383 14.40 16.57 21.08
CA ASN A 383 15.56 15.96 20.42
C ASN A 383 16.87 16.15 21.20
N GLU A 384 17.05 17.28 21.88
CA GLU A 384 18.17 17.51 22.77
C GLU A 384 18.11 16.59 24.00
N PHE A 385 16.94 16.46 24.61
CA PHE A 385 16.71 15.52 25.69
C PHE A 385 17.08 14.09 25.30
N PHE A 386 16.67 13.61 24.12
CA PHE A 386 17.04 12.27 23.70
C PHE A 386 18.51 12.12 23.33
N LYS A 387 19.19 13.15 22.83
CA LYS A 387 20.66 13.16 22.70
C LYS A 387 21.34 13.00 24.06
N TRP A 388 20.85 13.70 25.09
CA TRP A 388 21.32 13.53 26.45
C TRP A 388 21.04 12.11 27.00
N VAL A 389 19.88 11.53 26.74
CA VAL A 389 19.56 10.14 27.11
C VAL A 389 20.51 9.17 26.39
N GLU A 390 20.83 9.40 25.11
CA GLU A 390 21.75 8.59 24.32
C GLU A 390 23.17 8.65 24.86
N SER A 391 23.69 9.82 25.22
CA SER A 391 25.01 9.98 25.84
C SER A 391 25.12 9.24 27.17
N ASN A 392 24.00 9.02 27.87
CA ASN A 392 23.91 8.28 29.13
C ASN A 392 23.49 6.81 28.94
N ARG A 393 23.55 6.26 27.74
CA ARG A 393 23.11 4.89 27.39
C ARG A 393 23.80 3.77 28.17
N TYR A 394 24.93 4.05 28.83
CA TYR A 394 25.61 3.10 29.71
C TYR A 394 24.78 2.71 30.94
N LYS A 395 23.79 3.53 31.34
CA LYS A 395 22.83 3.21 32.41
C LYS A 395 21.64 2.46 31.85
N ILE A 396 21.26 1.32 32.45
CA ILE A 396 20.18 0.42 31.99
C ILE A 396 18.84 1.17 31.78
N GLN A 397 18.50 2.10 32.69
CA GLN A 397 17.26 2.87 32.61
C GLN A 397 17.15 3.72 31.35
N TYR A 398 18.24 4.35 30.88
CA TYR A 398 18.23 5.17 29.67
C TYR A 398 18.25 4.30 28.40
N LYS A 399 18.89 3.13 28.43
CA LYS A 399 18.79 2.15 27.36
C LYS A 399 17.35 1.67 27.18
N TYR A 400 16.65 1.40 28.29
CA TYR A 400 15.24 1.01 28.26
C TYR A 400 14.34 2.15 27.74
N MET A 401 14.62 3.39 28.18
CA MET A 401 13.90 4.58 27.71
C MET A 401 14.04 4.78 26.20
N LEU A 402 15.26 4.72 25.66
CA LEU A 402 15.49 4.79 24.22
C LEU A 402 14.69 3.69 23.48
N SER A 403 14.78 2.45 23.93
CA SER A 403 14.03 1.35 23.32
C SER A 403 12.53 1.57 23.35
N ARG A 404 11.99 2.16 24.43
CA ARG A 404 10.55 2.42 24.59
C ARG A 404 10.03 3.50 23.67
N PHE A 405 10.82 4.55 23.42
CA PHE A 405 10.42 5.69 22.61
C PHE A 405 11.00 5.67 21.20
N SER A 406 11.78 4.63 20.84
CA SER A 406 12.26 4.42 19.47
C SER A 406 11.26 3.62 18.66
N GLY A 407 11.00 4.11 17.45
CA GLY A 407 10.12 3.49 16.48
C GLY A 407 10.62 3.73 15.06
N ARG A 408 9.83 3.32 14.08
CA ARG A 408 10.08 3.65 12.68
C ARG A 408 9.59 5.07 12.42
N THR A 409 10.54 6.01 12.30
CA THR A 409 10.27 7.42 12.03
C THR A 409 10.66 7.78 10.60
N THR A 410 10.10 8.87 10.10
CA THR A 410 10.51 9.43 8.81
C THR A 410 11.99 9.83 8.87
N CYS A 411 12.75 9.48 7.84
CA CYS A 411 14.16 9.82 7.78
C CYS A 411 14.35 11.34 7.76
N HIS A 412 15.14 11.86 8.70
CA HIS A 412 15.40 13.31 8.82
C HIS A 412 16.20 13.88 7.66
N ALA A 413 16.99 13.05 6.95
CA ALA A 413 17.81 13.52 5.83
C ALA A 413 17.04 13.63 4.51
N CYS A 414 16.12 12.70 4.24
CA CYS A 414 15.35 12.70 3.00
C CYS A 414 13.86 13.04 3.21
N HIS A 415 13.42 13.26 4.43
CA HIS A 415 12.02 13.57 4.77
C HIS A 415 11.01 12.61 4.13
N GLY A 416 11.38 11.32 4.00
CA GLY A 416 10.52 10.28 3.41
C GLY A 416 10.66 10.08 1.90
N THR A 417 11.31 10.98 1.16
CA THR A 417 11.46 10.88 -0.31
C THR A 417 12.29 9.69 -0.78
N ARG A 418 13.07 9.06 0.11
CA ARG A 418 13.96 7.91 -0.14
C ARG A 418 15.18 8.24 -1.00
N LEU A 419 15.21 9.40 -1.64
CA LEU A 419 16.25 9.83 -2.58
C LEU A 419 17.27 10.75 -1.90
N ARG A 420 18.41 10.90 -2.56
CA ARG A 420 19.43 11.91 -2.22
C ARG A 420 18.91 13.31 -2.53
N PRO A 421 19.40 14.36 -1.85
CA PRO A 421 19.03 15.74 -2.14
C PRO A 421 19.32 16.14 -3.59
N GLU A 422 20.38 15.64 -4.20
CA GLU A 422 20.78 15.94 -5.58
C GLU A 422 19.72 15.52 -6.60
N ALA A 423 18.99 14.44 -6.34
CA ALA A 423 17.86 14.01 -7.19
C ALA A 423 16.68 14.99 -7.14
N LEU A 424 16.53 15.73 -6.02
CA LEU A 424 15.45 16.68 -5.81
C LEU A 424 15.75 18.07 -6.42
N TYR A 425 16.99 18.31 -6.84
CA TYR A 425 17.34 19.52 -7.60
C TYR A 425 16.84 19.46 -9.05
N VAL A 426 16.49 18.26 -9.52
CA VAL A 426 16.00 18.06 -10.90
C VAL A 426 14.49 18.17 -10.94
N LYS A 427 13.98 18.96 -11.90
CA LYS A 427 12.54 19.20 -12.08
C LYS A 427 12.11 18.93 -13.52
N VAL A 428 10.89 18.42 -13.67
CA VAL A 428 10.17 18.31 -14.94
C VAL A 428 8.84 19.03 -14.79
N GLY A 429 8.53 19.97 -15.69
CA GLY A 429 7.31 20.77 -15.53
C GLY A 429 7.23 21.55 -14.22
N GLY A 430 8.38 21.90 -13.63
CA GLY A 430 8.48 22.63 -12.35
C GLY A 430 8.36 21.76 -11.11
N LYS A 431 8.18 20.45 -11.24
CA LYS A 431 8.02 19.49 -10.13
C LYS A 431 9.18 18.52 -10.04
N THR A 432 9.56 18.15 -8.82
CA THR A 432 10.53 17.09 -8.53
C THR A 432 9.86 15.71 -8.64
N ILE A 433 10.67 14.66 -8.78
CA ILE A 433 10.12 13.29 -8.83
C ILE A 433 9.40 12.92 -7.51
N ALA A 434 9.87 13.40 -6.37
CA ALA A 434 9.24 13.17 -5.07
C ALA A 434 7.87 13.84 -4.97
N GLU A 435 7.75 15.11 -5.40
CA GLU A 435 6.47 15.80 -5.45
C GLU A 435 5.46 15.10 -6.34
N LEU A 436 5.89 14.56 -7.51
CA LEU A 436 5.00 13.79 -8.37
C LEU A 436 4.55 12.47 -7.73
N LEU A 437 5.45 11.80 -6.99
CA LEU A 437 5.10 10.56 -6.30
C LEU A 437 4.10 10.77 -5.16
N ASP A 438 4.07 11.94 -4.54
CA ASP A 438 3.16 12.28 -3.44
C ASP A 438 1.81 12.83 -3.92
N MET A 439 1.66 13.14 -5.21
CA MET A 439 0.37 13.47 -5.80
C MET A 439 -0.54 12.24 -5.88
N ASN A 440 -1.84 12.46 -5.77
CA ASN A 440 -2.83 11.43 -6.06
C ASN A 440 -2.93 11.20 -7.59
N VAL A 441 -3.57 10.09 -7.96
CA VAL A 441 -3.64 9.67 -9.38
C VAL A 441 -4.35 10.70 -10.27
N ASP A 442 -5.40 11.38 -9.77
CA ASP A 442 -6.13 12.38 -10.54
C ASP A 442 -5.26 13.63 -10.79
N GLU A 443 -4.55 14.12 -9.77
CA GLU A 443 -3.59 15.22 -9.91
C GLU A 443 -2.46 14.90 -10.89
N LEU A 444 -1.96 13.66 -10.87
CA LEU A 444 -0.94 13.20 -11.81
C LEU A 444 -1.46 13.14 -13.24
N LEU A 445 -2.70 12.65 -13.45
CA LEU A 445 -3.33 12.65 -14.77
C LEU A 445 -3.46 14.07 -15.31
N ASP A 446 -3.88 15.01 -14.47
CA ASP A 446 -3.98 16.42 -14.83
C ASP A 446 -2.60 17.03 -15.15
N PHE A 447 -1.58 16.70 -14.34
CA PHE A 447 -0.21 17.15 -14.57
C PHE A 447 0.33 16.69 -15.92
N PHE A 448 0.26 15.38 -16.23
CA PHE A 448 0.77 14.84 -17.49
C PHE A 448 -0.05 15.27 -18.71
N SER A 449 -1.36 15.50 -18.54
CA SER A 449 -2.22 16.02 -19.62
C SER A 449 -1.92 17.48 -19.97
N ASN A 450 -1.45 18.28 -19.02
CA ASN A 450 -1.13 19.70 -19.16
C ASN A 450 0.38 19.98 -19.29
N LEU A 451 1.23 18.94 -19.31
CA LEU A 451 2.67 19.08 -19.38
C LEU A 451 3.09 19.67 -20.74
N LYS A 452 3.67 20.87 -20.68
CA LYS A 452 4.18 21.57 -21.88
C LYS A 452 5.60 21.11 -22.16
N LEU A 453 5.79 20.44 -23.28
CA LEU A 453 7.08 19.96 -23.76
C LEU A 453 7.40 20.65 -25.08
N THR A 454 8.69 20.86 -25.36
CA THR A 454 9.16 21.23 -26.69
C THR A 454 9.00 20.05 -27.65
N ASP A 455 8.99 20.29 -28.97
CA ASP A 455 8.88 19.21 -29.98
C ASP A 455 9.99 18.17 -29.82
N TYR A 456 11.19 18.61 -29.48
CA TYR A 456 12.33 17.74 -29.21
C TYR A 456 12.12 16.88 -27.96
N GLU A 457 11.76 17.49 -26.83
CA GLU A 457 11.46 16.78 -25.57
C GLU A 457 10.32 15.77 -25.78
N ASN A 458 9.25 16.20 -26.48
CA ASN A 458 8.11 15.32 -26.77
C ASN A 458 8.51 14.10 -27.59
N THR A 459 9.39 14.28 -28.59
CA THR A 459 9.88 13.14 -29.39
C THR A 459 10.60 12.11 -28.55
N ILE A 460 11.36 12.55 -27.54
CA ILE A 460 12.15 11.66 -26.67
C ILE A 460 11.28 10.91 -25.66
N VAL A 461 10.34 11.58 -25.00
CA VAL A 461 9.61 11.01 -23.86
C VAL A 461 8.17 10.62 -24.15
N ARG A 462 7.66 10.82 -25.36
CA ARG A 462 6.26 10.56 -25.72
C ARG A 462 5.77 9.18 -25.30
N LYS A 463 6.50 8.13 -25.62
CA LYS A 463 6.13 6.76 -25.25
C LYS A 463 6.06 6.56 -23.73
N ALA A 464 7.01 7.12 -22.99
CA ALA A 464 7.03 7.02 -21.55
C ALA A 464 5.84 7.75 -20.90
N VAL A 465 5.49 8.93 -21.43
CA VAL A 465 4.30 9.69 -20.95
C VAL A 465 3.01 8.94 -21.29
N GLU A 466 2.88 8.41 -22.51
CA GLU A 466 1.72 7.60 -22.92
C GLU A 466 1.52 6.40 -22.01
N GLU A 467 2.61 5.69 -21.64
CA GLU A 467 2.59 4.54 -20.74
C GLU A 467 2.19 4.94 -19.30
N ILE A 468 2.73 6.04 -18.79
CA ILE A 468 2.34 6.57 -17.47
C ILE A 468 0.85 6.90 -17.46
N VAL A 469 0.37 7.67 -18.43
CA VAL A 469 -1.04 8.08 -18.52
C VAL A 469 -1.96 6.86 -18.64
N SER A 470 -1.56 5.86 -19.43
CA SER A 470 -2.33 4.62 -19.57
C SER A 470 -2.46 3.88 -18.23
N ARG A 471 -1.35 3.69 -17.51
CA ARG A 471 -1.35 3.03 -16.19
C ARG A 471 -2.12 3.83 -15.13
N LEU A 472 -1.97 5.16 -15.12
CA LEU A 472 -2.73 6.01 -14.21
C LEU A 472 -4.24 5.91 -14.47
N ARG A 473 -4.66 5.84 -15.75
CA ARG A 473 -6.07 5.59 -16.11
C ARG A 473 -6.55 4.23 -15.61
N TYR A 474 -5.73 3.18 -15.74
CA TYR A 474 -6.09 1.87 -15.19
C TYR A 474 -6.23 1.90 -13.67
N ILE A 475 -5.34 2.61 -12.95
CA ILE A 475 -5.46 2.79 -11.48
C ILE A 475 -6.78 3.50 -11.14
N LYS A 476 -7.15 4.52 -11.89
CA LYS A 476 -8.43 5.24 -11.75
C LYS A 476 -9.63 4.33 -12.05
N ASP A 477 -9.56 3.56 -13.14
CA ASP A 477 -10.62 2.65 -13.57
C ASP A 477 -10.89 1.53 -12.56
N VAL A 478 -9.87 1.08 -11.81
CA VAL A 478 -10.06 0.10 -10.72
C VAL A 478 -10.47 0.73 -9.38
N GLY A 479 -10.81 2.02 -9.37
CA GLY A 479 -11.31 2.71 -8.17
C GLY A 479 -10.25 3.12 -7.15
N LEU A 480 -8.99 3.27 -7.57
CA LEU A 480 -7.85 3.61 -6.69
C LEU A 480 -7.28 5.02 -6.94
N ALA A 481 -8.09 5.94 -7.47
CA ALA A 481 -7.67 7.29 -7.82
C ALA A 481 -7.14 8.11 -6.61
N TYR A 482 -7.56 7.77 -5.41
CA TYR A 482 -7.13 8.43 -4.17
C TYR A 482 -5.73 8.05 -3.69
N LEU A 483 -5.12 7.00 -4.27
CA LEU A 483 -3.79 6.57 -3.86
C LEU A 483 -2.71 7.52 -4.38
N THR A 484 -1.67 7.70 -3.57
CA THR A 484 -0.42 8.31 -4.00
C THR A 484 0.55 7.24 -4.50
N LEU A 485 1.40 7.59 -5.45
CA LEU A 485 2.39 6.66 -5.98
C LEU A 485 3.49 6.30 -4.97
N SER A 486 3.76 7.17 -3.99
CA SER A 486 4.74 6.96 -2.91
C SER A 486 4.28 5.93 -1.87
N ARG A 487 2.97 5.62 -1.81
CA ARG A 487 2.39 4.72 -0.81
C ARG A 487 3.05 3.35 -0.85
N ALA A 488 3.50 2.87 0.30
CA ALA A 488 4.15 1.57 0.42
C ALA A 488 3.14 0.42 0.26
N CYS A 489 3.50 -0.61 -0.54
CA CYS A 489 2.58 -1.72 -0.84
C CYS A 489 2.17 -2.52 0.40
N ASN A 490 3.01 -2.58 1.43
CA ASN A 490 2.68 -3.26 2.69
C ASN A 490 1.66 -2.51 3.56
N THR A 491 1.23 -1.31 3.17
CA THR A 491 0.17 -0.52 3.83
C THR A 491 -1.16 -0.60 3.08
N LEU A 492 -1.17 -1.28 1.94
CA LEU A 492 -2.38 -1.49 1.15
C LEU A 492 -3.25 -2.59 1.78
N SER A 493 -4.55 -2.45 1.70
CA SER A 493 -5.47 -3.54 1.98
C SER A 493 -5.32 -4.67 0.96
N GLY A 494 -5.85 -5.86 1.28
CA GLY A 494 -5.82 -7.00 0.35
C GLY A 494 -6.46 -6.67 -1.00
N GLY A 495 -7.61 -6.03 -1.00
CA GLY A 495 -8.30 -5.62 -2.22
C GLY A 495 -7.57 -4.52 -3.00
N GLU A 496 -6.97 -3.50 -2.32
CA GLU A 496 -6.14 -2.49 -2.98
C GLU A 496 -4.93 -3.13 -3.67
N SER A 497 -4.23 -4.04 -2.98
CA SER A 497 -3.08 -4.74 -3.53
C SER A 497 -3.45 -5.59 -4.75
N GLN A 498 -4.56 -6.30 -4.68
CA GLN A 498 -5.07 -7.10 -5.80
C GLN A 498 -5.38 -6.24 -7.02
N ARG A 499 -6.03 -5.09 -6.83
CA ARG A 499 -6.34 -4.16 -7.93
C ARG A 499 -5.10 -3.52 -8.52
N ILE A 500 -4.07 -3.22 -7.72
CA ILE A 500 -2.78 -2.75 -8.26
C ILE A 500 -2.12 -3.84 -9.12
N ASN A 501 -2.18 -5.11 -8.72
CA ASN A 501 -1.68 -6.21 -9.54
C ASN A 501 -2.47 -6.36 -10.86
N LEU A 502 -3.79 -6.10 -10.83
CA LEU A 502 -4.62 -6.07 -12.05
C LEU A 502 -4.20 -4.94 -13.00
N VAL A 503 -3.87 -3.76 -12.48
CA VAL A 503 -3.31 -2.65 -13.27
C VAL A 503 -2.00 -3.06 -13.96
N THR A 504 -1.13 -3.75 -13.24
CA THR A 504 0.13 -4.27 -13.80
C THR A 504 -0.13 -5.27 -14.92
N ALA A 505 -1.11 -6.17 -14.74
CA ALA A 505 -1.52 -7.14 -15.75
C ALA A 505 -2.03 -6.46 -17.04
N LEU A 506 -2.83 -5.41 -16.91
CA LEU A 506 -3.29 -4.61 -18.04
C LEU A 506 -2.15 -3.86 -18.75
N GLY A 507 -1.22 -3.31 -17.97
CA GLY A 507 -0.03 -2.61 -18.51
C GLY A 507 0.95 -3.52 -19.24
N SER A 508 0.99 -4.83 -18.92
CA SER A 508 1.88 -5.78 -19.57
C SER A 508 1.50 -6.13 -21.02
N SER A 509 0.29 -5.78 -21.46
CA SER A 509 -0.25 -6.05 -22.81
C SER A 509 -0.12 -7.52 -23.25
N LEU A 510 -0.12 -8.46 -22.29
CA LEU A 510 -0.06 -9.89 -22.57
C LEU A 510 -1.35 -10.35 -23.25
N VAL A 511 -1.23 -11.11 -24.32
CA VAL A 511 -2.34 -11.66 -25.12
C VAL A 511 -2.32 -13.17 -25.05
N GLY A 512 -3.51 -13.80 -25.06
CA GLY A 512 -3.63 -15.26 -25.08
C GLY A 512 -3.29 -15.93 -23.75
N SER A 513 -3.25 -15.17 -22.64
CA SER A 513 -3.03 -15.66 -21.28
C SER A 513 -4.35 -15.94 -20.57
N MET A 514 -4.28 -16.72 -19.50
CA MET A 514 -5.40 -16.95 -18.59
C MET A 514 -5.15 -16.23 -17.26
N TYR A 515 -6.03 -15.30 -16.92
CA TYR A 515 -6.02 -14.63 -15.62
C TYR A 515 -7.04 -15.26 -14.70
N ILE A 516 -6.60 -15.66 -13.52
CA ILE A 516 -7.44 -16.21 -12.46
C ILE A 516 -7.49 -15.22 -11.31
N LEU A 517 -8.67 -14.69 -11.00
CA LEU A 517 -8.88 -13.67 -9.99
C LEU A 517 -9.72 -14.23 -8.85
N ASP A 518 -9.33 -13.91 -7.61
CA ASP A 518 -10.05 -14.30 -6.40
C ASP A 518 -10.78 -13.10 -5.82
N GLU A 519 -12.10 -13.09 -5.95
CA GLU A 519 -13.00 -12.07 -5.40
C GLU A 519 -12.51 -10.61 -5.60
N PRO A 520 -12.31 -10.15 -6.86
CA PRO A 520 -11.73 -8.83 -7.11
C PRO A 520 -12.65 -7.66 -6.71
N SER A 521 -13.94 -7.89 -6.42
CA SER A 521 -14.90 -6.89 -5.94
C SER A 521 -14.77 -6.58 -4.44
N ILE A 522 -13.92 -7.28 -3.69
CA ILE A 522 -13.81 -7.11 -2.24
C ILE A 522 -13.57 -5.66 -1.82
N GLY A 523 -14.38 -5.20 -0.84
CA GLY A 523 -14.28 -3.84 -0.29
C GLY A 523 -14.63 -2.74 -1.30
N LEU A 524 -15.25 -3.09 -2.43
CA LEU A 524 -15.73 -2.12 -3.40
C LEU A 524 -17.16 -1.69 -3.11
N HIS A 525 -17.40 -0.41 -3.30
CA HIS A 525 -18.73 0.12 -3.44
C HIS A 525 -19.30 -0.29 -4.81
N PRO A 526 -20.60 -0.53 -4.99
CA PRO A 526 -21.20 -0.91 -6.29
C PRO A 526 -20.76 -0.02 -7.47
N ARG A 527 -20.62 1.29 -7.26
CA ARG A 527 -20.06 2.22 -8.26
C ARG A 527 -18.68 1.80 -8.79
N ASP A 528 -17.83 1.33 -7.89
CA ASP A 528 -16.46 0.95 -8.24
C ASP A 528 -16.42 -0.47 -8.82
N THR A 529 -17.41 -1.33 -8.47
CA THR A 529 -17.66 -2.64 -9.13
C THR A 529 -17.98 -2.48 -10.60
N ASP A 530 -18.84 -1.51 -10.98
CA ASP A 530 -19.16 -1.21 -12.39
C ASP A 530 -17.90 -0.87 -13.20
N ARG A 531 -17.00 -0.06 -12.60
CA ARG A 531 -15.72 0.29 -13.24
C ARG A 531 -14.84 -0.94 -13.40
N LEU A 532 -14.75 -1.78 -12.36
CA LEU A 532 -13.98 -3.03 -12.40
C LEU A 532 -14.49 -3.96 -13.51
N ILE A 533 -15.80 -4.10 -13.69
CA ILE A 533 -16.38 -4.86 -14.80
C ILE A 533 -15.91 -4.33 -16.15
N GLY A 534 -15.86 -3.00 -16.30
CA GLY A 534 -15.29 -2.37 -17.51
C GLY A 534 -13.83 -2.75 -17.76
N VAL A 535 -13.02 -2.82 -16.70
CA VAL A 535 -11.60 -3.24 -16.74
C VAL A 535 -11.48 -4.72 -17.11
N LEU A 536 -12.27 -5.60 -16.51
CA LEU A 536 -12.28 -7.03 -16.81
C LEU A 536 -12.65 -7.29 -18.27
N ARG A 537 -13.65 -6.56 -18.79
CA ARG A 537 -14.03 -6.64 -20.23
C ARG A 537 -12.89 -6.19 -21.13
N LYS A 538 -12.21 -5.07 -20.83
CA LYS A 538 -11.02 -4.62 -21.59
C LYS A 538 -9.94 -5.71 -21.63
N LEU A 539 -9.63 -6.34 -20.49
CA LEU A 539 -8.63 -7.40 -20.41
C LEU A 539 -9.02 -8.64 -21.22
N ARG A 540 -10.32 -9.00 -21.24
CA ARG A 540 -10.88 -10.05 -22.10
C ARG A 540 -10.74 -9.69 -23.58
N ASP A 541 -11.11 -8.47 -23.96
CA ASP A 541 -11.21 -8.01 -25.35
C ASP A 541 -9.83 -7.89 -26.02
N ILE A 542 -8.76 -7.76 -25.25
CA ILE A 542 -7.36 -7.88 -25.73
C ILE A 542 -7.06 -9.33 -26.18
N GLY A 543 -7.88 -10.33 -25.84
CA GLY A 543 -7.70 -11.72 -26.24
C GLY A 543 -7.26 -12.65 -25.10
N ASN A 544 -7.57 -12.28 -23.85
CA ASN A 544 -7.28 -13.11 -22.67
C ASN A 544 -8.51 -13.88 -22.17
N THR A 545 -8.25 -15.01 -21.52
CA THR A 545 -9.29 -15.75 -20.80
C THR A 545 -9.31 -15.32 -19.35
N LEU A 546 -10.46 -14.95 -18.82
CA LEU A 546 -10.64 -14.56 -17.44
C LEU A 546 -11.46 -15.61 -16.69
N VAL A 547 -10.92 -16.14 -15.60
CA VAL A 547 -11.62 -17.00 -14.66
C VAL A 547 -11.70 -16.27 -13.33
N VAL A 548 -12.89 -15.83 -12.94
CA VAL A 548 -13.11 -14.99 -11.76
C VAL A 548 -13.93 -15.78 -10.74
N VAL A 549 -13.39 -15.99 -9.55
CA VAL A 549 -14.16 -16.52 -8.42
C VAL A 549 -14.89 -15.34 -7.79
N GLU A 550 -16.22 -15.35 -7.78
CA GLU A 550 -16.99 -14.19 -7.34
C GLU A 550 -18.35 -14.52 -6.74
N HIS A 551 -18.83 -13.56 -5.91
CA HIS A 551 -20.14 -13.59 -5.26
C HIS A 551 -20.95 -12.33 -5.52
N ASP A 552 -20.34 -11.29 -6.10
CA ASP A 552 -21.03 -10.05 -6.44
C ASP A 552 -22.02 -10.25 -7.59
N GLU A 553 -23.25 -9.77 -7.41
CA GLU A 553 -24.34 -9.97 -8.36
C GLU A 553 -24.05 -9.32 -9.72
N GLU A 554 -23.44 -8.13 -9.73
CA GLU A 554 -23.18 -7.37 -10.96
C GLU A 554 -22.11 -8.06 -11.81
N ILE A 555 -21.05 -8.58 -11.17
CA ILE A 555 -20.00 -9.35 -11.86
C ILE A 555 -20.56 -10.68 -12.38
N ILE A 556 -21.39 -11.37 -11.60
CA ILE A 556 -22.03 -12.62 -12.04
C ILE A 556 -22.92 -12.38 -13.27
N ARG A 557 -23.69 -11.28 -13.28
CA ARG A 557 -24.53 -10.89 -14.41
C ARG A 557 -23.72 -10.44 -15.63
N ALA A 558 -22.54 -9.89 -15.42
CA ALA A 558 -21.63 -9.43 -16.48
C ALA A 558 -20.84 -10.58 -17.16
N ALA A 559 -20.89 -11.79 -16.62
CA ALA A 559 -20.16 -12.94 -17.11
C ALA A 559 -20.63 -13.39 -18.50
N ASP A 560 -19.69 -13.78 -19.37
CA ASP A 560 -20.01 -14.49 -20.61
C ASP A 560 -20.47 -15.94 -20.34
N VAL A 561 -19.88 -16.56 -19.30
CA VAL A 561 -20.25 -17.89 -18.84
C VAL A 561 -20.19 -17.93 -17.32
N LEU A 562 -21.24 -18.44 -16.70
CA LEU A 562 -21.34 -18.71 -15.27
C LEU A 562 -21.13 -20.19 -14.99
N ILE A 563 -20.28 -20.53 -14.03
CA ILE A 563 -20.09 -21.87 -13.48
C ILE A 563 -20.51 -21.80 -12.00
N ASP A 564 -21.65 -22.42 -11.67
CA ASP A 564 -22.15 -22.46 -10.29
C ASP A 564 -21.77 -23.79 -9.62
N MET A 565 -21.03 -23.67 -8.52
CA MET A 565 -20.51 -24.79 -7.74
C MET A 565 -21.39 -25.07 -6.52
N GLY A 566 -21.78 -26.34 -6.33
CA GLY A 566 -22.64 -26.66 -5.20
C GLY A 566 -22.99 -28.14 -5.12
N PRO A 567 -24.24 -28.49 -4.69
CA PRO A 567 -25.31 -27.54 -4.25
C PRO A 567 -25.07 -26.91 -2.88
N TYR A 568 -24.25 -27.55 -2.02
CA TYR A 568 -23.92 -27.08 -0.66
C TYR A 568 -22.40 -26.99 -0.45
N ALA A 569 -21.96 -26.85 0.80
CA ALA A 569 -20.55 -26.73 1.17
C ALA A 569 -19.92 -28.11 1.53
N GLY A 570 -18.60 -28.15 1.55
CA GLY A 570 -17.82 -29.30 2.03
C GLY A 570 -18.15 -30.62 1.30
N VAL A 571 -18.44 -31.67 2.07
CA VAL A 571 -18.77 -32.99 1.53
C VAL A 571 -20.03 -32.98 0.66
N ASN A 572 -20.97 -32.08 0.92
CA ASN A 572 -22.21 -31.92 0.16
C ASN A 572 -22.07 -31.02 -1.07
N GLY A 573 -20.88 -30.38 -1.26
CA GLY A 573 -20.53 -29.58 -2.44
C GLY A 573 -19.71 -30.32 -3.48
N GLY A 574 -18.84 -29.56 -4.18
CA GLY A 574 -17.86 -30.12 -5.11
C GLY A 574 -18.39 -30.59 -6.45
N ARG A 575 -19.59 -30.17 -6.86
CA ARG A 575 -20.21 -30.49 -8.15
C ARG A 575 -20.53 -29.20 -8.92
N ILE A 576 -20.56 -29.29 -10.23
CA ILE A 576 -21.09 -28.23 -11.09
C ILE A 576 -22.62 -28.39 -11.12
N VAL A 577 -23.32 -27.39 -10.62
CA VAL A 577 -24.78 -27.33 -10.58
C VAL A 577 -25.32 -26.69 -11.84
N PHE A 578 -24.62 -25.67 -12.34
CA PHE A 578 -24.98 -24.96 -13.56
C PHE A 578 -23.71 -24.53 -14.31
N GLN A 579 -23.79 -24.60 -15.63
CA GLN A 579 -22.82 -24.00 -16.54
C GLN A 579 -23.56 -23.43 -17.75
N GLY A 580 -23.42 -22.14 -18.02
CA GLY A 580 -24.10 -21.48 -19.13
C GLY A 580 -24.18 -19.97 -18.92
N ARG A 581 -24.98 -19.29 -19.72
CA ARG A 581 -25.29 -17.87 -19.55
C ARG A 581 -26.44 -17.70 -18.57
N THR A 582 -26.43 -16.61 -17.83
CA THR A 582 -27.51 -16.28 -16.89
C THR A 582 -28.86 -16.03 -17.58
N ASP A 583 -28.85 -15.67 -18.87
CA ASP A 583 -30.00 -15.39 -19.70
C ASP A 583 -30.57 -16.63 -20.41
N ASP A 584 -29.90 -17.77 -20.34
CA ASP A 584 -30.35 -19.01 -20.95
C ASP A 584 -31.62 -19.55 -20.30
N LYS A 585 -32.40 -20.35 -21.05
CA LYS A 585 -33.53 -21.09 -20.47
C LYS A 585 -33.02 -22.17 -19.54
N ILE A 586 -33.13 -21.94 -18.24
CA ILE A 586 -32.61 -22.83 -17.22
C ILE A 586 -33.67 -23.91 -16.89
N PRO A 587 -33.33 -25.20 -16.99
CA PRO A 587 -34.24 -26.27 -16.60
C PRO A 587 -34.64 -26.16 -15.12
N GLU A 588 -35.89 -26.48 -14.80
CA GLU A 588 -36.41 -26.33 -13.43
C GLU A 588 -35.68 -27.16 -12.38
N LYS A 589 -35.17 -28.34 -12.77
CA LYS A 589 -34.32 -29.17 -11.91
C LYS A 589 -33.02 -28.47 -11.53
N VAL A 590 -32.37 -27.78 -12.46
CA VAL A 590 -31.14 -26.99 -12.22
C VAL A 590 -31.47 -25.80 -11.36
N MET A 591 -32.55 -25.09 -11.67
CA MET A 591 -33.02 -23.94 -10.90
C MET A 591 -33.26 -24.30 -9.42
N ASN A 592 -33.85 -25.46 -9.14
CA ASN A 592 -34.12 -25.93 -7.77
C ASN A 592 -32.82 -26.37 -7.03
N SER A 593 -31.77 -26.75 -7.74
CA SER A 593 -30.50 -27.18 -7.15
C SER A 593 -29.49 -26.05 -6.99
N SER A 594 -29.62 -24.93 -7.74
CA SER A 594 -28.73 -23.79 -7.69
C SER A 594 -29.30 -22.69 -6.78
N LEU A 595 -28.66 -22.48 -5.63
CA LEU A 595 -29.01 -21.38 -4.74
C LEU A 595 -28.71 -20.03 -5.39
N THR A 596 -27.60 -19.92 -6.11
CA THR A 596 -27.21 -18.71 -6.84
C THR A 596 -28.31 -18.26 -7.80
N LEU A 597 -28.77 -19.17 -8.66
CA LEU A 597 -29.83 -18.86 -9.63
C LEU A 597 -31.18 -18.52 -8.99
N GLN A 598 -31.53 -19.17 -7.85
CA GLN A 598 -32.73 -18.83 -7.10
C GLN A 598 -32.72 -17.37 -6.61
N TYR A 599 -31.59 -16.88 -6.12
CA TYR A 599 -31.47 -15.49 -5.70
C TYR A 599 -31.45 -14.51 -6.89
N LEU A 600 -30.67 -14.82 -7.94
CA LEU A 600 -30.56 -13.96 -9.14
C LEU A 600 -31.90 -13.82 -9.90
N THR A 601 -32.75 -14.82 -9.88
CA THR A 601 -34.09 -14.83 -10.53
C THR A 601 -35.21 -14.36 -9.61
N GLY A 602 -34.95 -14.05 -8.35
CA GLY A 602 -35.91 -13.62 -7.36
C GLY A 602 -36.85 -14.75 -6.87
N ARG A 603 -36.62 -16.03 -7.24
CA ARG A 603 -37.37 -17.16 -6.70
C ARG A 603 -37.20 -17.32 -5.19
N ARG A 604 -36.00 -17.01 -4.69
CA ARG A 604 -35.71 -16.91 -3.27
C ARG A 604 -35.57 -15.44 -2.90
N SER A 605 -36.43 -14.96 -2.02
CA SER A 605 -36.39 -13.60 -1.52
C SER A 605 -35.17 -13.38 -0.63
N ARG A 606 -34.64 -12.18 -0.67
CA ARG A 606 -33.61 -11.72 0.29
C ARG A 606 -34.18 -11.68 1.70
N TYR A 607 -33.37 -11.91 2.70
CA TYR A 607 -33.79 -11.85 4.10
C TYR A 607 -34.18 -10.41 4.47
N VAL A 608 -35.41 -10.24 4.93
CA VAL A 608 -35.92 -8.97 5.45
C VAL A 608 -35.90 -9.04 6.96
N ARG A 609 -35.15 -8.17 7.56
CA ARG A 609 -35.00 -8.05 9.00
C ARG A 609 -36.11 -7.14 9.58
N GLU A 610 -36.61 -7.48 10.77
CA GLU A 610 -37.47 -6.60 11.55
C GLU A 610 -36.68 -5.39 12.06
N LYS A 611 -37.14 -4.17 11.86
CA LYS A 611 -36.47 -2.93 12.30
C LYS A 611 -36.74 -2.68 13.76
N HIS A 612 -35.73 -2.20 14.47
CA HIS A 612 -35.80 -1.89 15.89
C HIS A 612 -35.68 -0.37 16.12
N PRO A 613 -36.62 0.24 16.89
CA PRO A 613 -36.50 1.62 17.31
C PRO A 613 -35.39 1.76 18.35
N TRP A 614 -34.70 2.91 18.34
CA TRP A 614 -33.67 3.23 19.32
C TRP A 614 -33.99 4.46 20.15
N THR A 615 -33.41 4.57 21.36
CA THR A 615 -33.64 5.69 22.28
C THR A 615 -32.32 6.29 22.75
N TYR A 616 -31.26 5.47 22.77
CA TYR A 616 -29.96 5.84 23.30
C TYR A 616 -28.95 5.91 22.17
N SER A 617 -27.97 6.81 22.30
CA SER A 617 -26.91 6.97 21.32
C SER A 617 -25.64 7.47 21.94
N ILE A 618 -24.54 7.30 21.21
CA ILE A 618 -23.25 7.96 21.44
C ILE A 618 -22.93 8.82 20.22
N THR A 619 -22.21 9.93 20.43
CA THR A 619 -21.77 10.82 19.36
C THR A 619 -20.28 11.01 19.44
N VAL A 620 -19.59 10.76 18.32
CA VAL A 620 -18.20 11.17 18.09
C VAL A 620 -18.22 12.59 17.59
N GLU A 621 -17.61 13.53 18.32
CA GLU A 621 -17.57 14.94 17.96
C GLU A 621 -16.18 15.34 17.45
N GLY A 622 -16.13 16.05 16.34
CA GLY A 622 -14.91 16.64 15.80
C GLY A 622 -13.92 15.63 15.26
N ALA A 623 -14.35 14.58 14.60
CA ALA A 623 -13.47 13.58 13.99
C ALA A 623 -12.65 14.18 12.82
N GLN A 624 -11.30 14.10 12.91
CA GLN A 624 -10.36 14.72 11.95
C GLN A 624 -9.25 13.79 11.49
N GLU A 625 -9.29 12.50 11.85
CA GLU A 625 -8.22 11.58 11.47
C GLU A 625 -8.21 11.33 9.96
N HIS A 626 -7.02 11.29 9.36
CA HIS A 626 -6.80 11.12 7.92
C HIS A 626 -7.58 12.14 7.08
N ASN A 627 -8.53 11.68 6.29
CA ASN A 627 -9.35 12.53 5.41
C ASN A 627 -10.64 13.05 6.05
N LEU A 628 -10.94 12.72 7.30
CA LEU A 628 -12.16 13.18 7.98
C LEU A 628 -12.13 14.71 8.23
N LYS A 629 -13.23 15.37 7.88
CA LYS A 629 -13.31 16.85 7.87
C LYS A 629 -14.06 17.41 9.08
N ASN A 630 -13.54 17.16 10.29
CA ASN A 630 -14.10 17.66 11.55
C ASN A 630 -15.59 17.34 11.69
N ILE A 631 -15.93 16.07 11.49
CA ILE A 631 -17.32 15.62 11.45
C ILE A 631 -17.83 15.18 12.82
N ASP A 632 -19.13 15.41 13.06
CA ASP A 632 -19.88 14.90 14.21
C ASP A 632 -20.77 13.75 13.74
N VAL A 633 -20.64 12.59 14.40
CA VAL A 633 -21.34 11.36 13.96
C VAL A 633 -22.05 10.69 15.14
N GLN A 634 -23.35 10.49 15.00
CA GLN A 634 -24.19 9.85 16.00
C GLN A 634 -24.38 8.35 15.71
N PHE A 635 -24.12 7.51 16.69
CA PHE A 635 -24.30 6.06 16.64
C PHE A 635 -25.40 5.62 17.62
N PRO A 636 -26.55 5.16 17.14
CA PRO A 636 -27.61 4.56 17.96
C PRO A 636 -27.14 3.28 18.68
N LEU A 637 -27.68 3.05 19.88
CA LEU A 637 -27.37 1.87 20.71
C LEU A 637 -28.50 0.84 20.69
N GLY A 638 -28.16 -0.44 20.74
CA GLY A 638 -29.10 -1.56 20.78
C GLY A 638 -29.73 -1.89 19.43
N VAL A 639 -29.15 -1.46 18.35
CA VAL A 639 -29.61 -1.63 16.97
C VAL A 639 -28.47 -1.96 15.99
N LEU A 640 -28.82 -2.28 14.75
CA LEU A 640 -27.86 -2.45 13.65
C LEU A 640 -27.62 -1.10 12.97
N THR A 641 -26.43 -0.56 13.15
CA THR A 641 -25.98 0.63 12.40
C THR A 641 -24.99 0.21 11.31
N VAL A 642 -25.19 0.68 10.09
CA VAL A 642 -24.26 0.45 8.97
C VAL A 642 -23.56 1.76 8.60
N VAL A 643 -22.24 1.73 8.57
CA VAL A 643 -21.40 2.82 8.05
C VAL A 643 -21.04 2.49 6.61
N SER A 644 -21.64 3.22 5.66
CA SER A 644 -21.46 3.02 4.22
C SER A 644 -20.71 4.18 3.56
N GLY A 645 -20.52 4.12 2.26
CA GLY A 645 -19.86 5.15 1.44
C GLY A 645 -18.86 4.57 0.47
N VAL A 646 -18.39 5.38 -0.48
CA VAL A 646 -17.40 4.94 -1.49
C VAL A 646 -16.09 4.47 -0.85
N SER A 647 -15.32 3.64 -1.56
CA SER A 647 -14.00 3.20 -1.08
C SER A 647 -13.09 4.41 -0.86
N GLY A 648 -12.39 4.47 0.29
CA GLY A 648 -11.52 5.61 0.65
C GLY A 648 -12.27 6.85 1.18
N SER A 649 -13.57 6.77 1.51
CA SER A 649 -14.33 7.91 2.09
C SER A 649 -14.08 8.19 3.57
N GLY A 650 -13.29 7.37 4.28
CA GLY A 650 -12.94 7.57 5.69
C GLY A 650 -13.69 6.66 6.69
N LYS A 651 -14.40 5.62 6.22
CA LYS A 651 -15.16 4.68 7.08
C LYS A 651 -14.32 4.00 8.14
N SER A 652 -13.21 3.38 7.74
CA SER A 652 -12.30 2.70 8.66
C SER A 652 -11.62 3.67 9.63
N SER A 653 -11.31 4.89 9.18
CA SER A 653 -10.77 5.96 10.04
C SER A 653 -11.77 6.35 11.13
N LEU A 654 -13.06 6.48 10.80
CA LEU A 654 -14.10 6.82 11.78
C LEU A 654 -14.33 5.69 12.79
N VAL A 655 -14.45 4.44 12.32
CA VAL A 655 -14.86 3.31 13.15
C VAL A 655 -13.66 2.61 13.80
N GLY A 656 -12.62 2.29 13.00
CA GLY A 656 -11.44 1.53 13.44
C GLY A 656 -10.39 2.37 14.16
N ASP A 657 -10.12 3.60 13.64
CA ASP A 657 -9.04 4.42 14.20
C ASP A 657 -9.51 5.40 15.28
N ILE A 658 -10.80 5.80 15.29
CA ILE A 658 -11.33 6.73 16.31
C ILE A 658 -12.28 6.03 17.28
N LEU A 659 -13.44 5.53 16.80
CA LEU A 659 -14.52 5.05 17.68
C LEU A 659 -14.08 3.88 18.55
N TYR A 660 -13.49 2.84 17.96
CA TYR A 660 -13.06 1.65 18.70
C TYR A 660 -11.99 1.96 19.73
N PRO A 661 -10.83 2.56 19.40
CA PRO A 661 -9.78 2.80 20.39
C PRO A 661 -10.23 3.77 21.47
N ALA A 662 -11.04 4.79 21.15
CA ALA A 662 -11.55 5.75 22.12
C ALA A 662 -12.46 5.07 23.14
N LEU A 663 -13.45 4.29 22.71
CA LEU A 663 -14.34 3.55 23.63
C LEU A 663 -13.61 2.47 24.41
N TYR A 664 -12.71 1.74 23.77
CA TYR A 664 -11.93 0.70 24.43
C TYR A 664 -11.09 1.26 25.58
N ARG A 665 -10.44 2.42 25.35
CA ARG A 665 -9.66 3.12 26.39
C ARG A 665 -10.54 3.70 27.50
N MET A 666 -11.72 4.24 27.17
CA MET A 666 -12.67 4.72 28.18
C MET A 666 -13.09 3.61 29.15
N ILE A 667 -13.28 2.40 28.63
CA ILE A 667 -13.76 1.26 29.41
C ILE A 667 -12.63 0.55 30.16
N ASN A 668 -11.51 0.26 29.45
CA ASN A 668 -10.43 -0.59 29.96
C ASN A 668 -9.22 0.19 30.48
N GLN A 669 -9.16 1.51 30.26
CA GLN A 669 -8.05 2.41 30.61
C GLN A 669 -6.69 2.01 29.97
N THR A 670 -6.71 1.12 29.01
CA THR A 670 -5.56 0.59 28.26
C THR A 670 -5.95 0.43 26.79
N GLY A 671 -4.98 0.22 25.90
CA GLY A 671 -5.21 -0.04 24.47
C GLY A 671 -4.58 1.02 23.57
N ASP A 672 -4.80 0.86 22.27
CA ASP A 672 -4.26 1.76 21.25
C ASP A 672 -4.83 3.17 21.40
N LEU A 673 -4.08 4.14 20.90
CA LEU A 673 -4.50 5.54 20.91
C LEU A 673 -5.54 5.79 19.83
N PRO A 674 -6.60 6.51 20.14
CA PRO A 674 -7.54 6.96 19.12
C PRO A 674 -6.91 8.00 18.21
N GLY A 675 -7.36 8.04 16.97
CA GLY A 675 -7.08 9.13 16.05
C GLY A 675 -7.60 10.48 16.53
N ILE A 676 -7.45 11.52 15.75
CA ILE A 676 -7.78 12.89 16.14
C ILE A 676 -9.30 13.11 16.16
N PHE A 677 -9.85 13.43 17.32
CA PHE A 677 -11.25 13.80 17.52
C PHE A 677 -11.37 14.68 18.77
N ARG A 678 -12.52 15.32 18.97
CA ARG A 678 -12.72 16.23 20.12
C ARG A 678 -13.11 15.45 21.38
N LYS A 679 -14.20 14.70 21.31
CA LYS A 679 -14.72 13.88 22.42
C LYS A 679 -15.77 12.88 21.94
N ILE A 680 -16.08 11.90 22.79
CA ILE A 680 -17.30 11.07 22.69
C ILE A 680 -18.28 11.52 23.74
N SER A 681 -19.50 11.84 23.33
CA SER A 681 -20.60 12.24 24.21
C SER A 681 -21.78 11.27 24.11
N GLY A 682 -22.80 11.42 24.97
CA GLY A 682 -23.98 10.61 25.00
C GLY A 682 -23.94 9.48 26.03
N ASN A 683 -24.63 8.36 25.75
CA ASN A 683 -24.90 7.29 26.71
C ASN A 683 -23.79 6.24 26.79
N THR A 684 -22.56 6.67 27.00
CA THR A 684 -21.37 5.78 27.04
C THR A 684 -21.37 4.84 28.25
N ASP A 685 -22.05 5.22 29.35
CA ASP A 685 -22.25 4.42 30.56
C ASP A 685 -22.98 3.09 30.32
N ARG A 686 -23.77 3.01 29.26
CA ARG A 686 -24.48 1.81 28.83
C ARG A 686 -23.63 0.77 28.15
N ILE A 687 -22.45 1.13 27.68
CA ILE A 687 -21.51 0.22 27.03
C ILE A 687 -20.54 -0.33 28.06
N LYS A 688 -20.55 -1.65 28.28
CA LYS A 688 -19.68 -2.32 29.24
C LYS A 688 -18.46 -2.97 28.65
N ASN A 689 -18.48 -3.25 27.36
CA ASN A 689 -17.33 -3.74 26.60
C ASN A 689 -17.48 -3.34 25.12
N VAL A 690 -16.36 -3.26 24.42
CA VAL A 690 -16.31 -3.00 22.97
C VAL A 690 -15.44 -4.06 22.32
N GLU A 691 -15.95 -4.68 21.28
CA GLU A 691 -15.25 -5.73 20.53
C GLU A 691 -15.15 -5.36 19.05
N TYR A 692 -13.93 -5.38 18.52
CA TYR A 692 -13.66 -5.12 17.11
C TYR A 692 -13.37 -6.43 16.38
N VAL A 693 -14.19 -6.75 15.40
CA VAL A 693 -14.11 -7.99 14.63
C VAL A 693 -13.60 -7.64 13.23
N ASP A 694 -12.31 -7.73 13.07
CA ASP A 694 -11.60 -7.48 11.81
C ASP A 694 -11.33 -8.77 11.01
N GLN A 695 -10.81 -8.62 9.80
CA GLN A 695 -10.44 -9.73 8.90
C GLN A 695 -9.11 -10.41 9.27
N ASN A 696 -8.43 -9.95 10.32
CA ASN A 696 -7.17 -10.55 10.75
C ASN A 696 -7.35 -12.00 11.17
N PRO A 697 -6.38 -12.88 10.89
CA PRO A 697 -6.43 -14.29 11.32
C PRO A 697 -6.67 -14.44 12.82
N ILE A 698 -7.40 -15.49 13.21
CA ILE A 698 -7.71 -15.82 14.62
C ILE A 698 -6.47 -16.17 15.48
N GLY A 699 -5.29 -16.20 14.88
CA GLY A 699 -4.00 -16.40 15.55
C GLY A 699 -2.83 -16.24 14.60
N LYS A 700 -1.68 -15.84 15.15
CA LYS A 700 -0.45 -15.61 14.40
C LYS A 700 0.32 -16.92 14.06
N SER A 701 -0.03 -18.03 14.69
CA SER A 701 0.64 -19.32 14.52
C SER A 701 -0.09 -20.19 13.51
N SER A 702 0.66 -20.91 12.67
CA SER A 702 0.15 -21.96 11.79
C SER A 702 -0.65 -23.08 12.55
N ARG A 703 -0.45 -23.18 13.86
CA ARG A 703 -1.11 -24.13 14.76
C ARG A 703 -2.43 -23.64 15.32
N SER A 704 -2.78 -22.36 15.14
CA SER A 704 -4.08 -21.82 15.53
C SER A 704 -5.16 -22.39 14.59
N ASN A 705 -6.31 -22.77 15.15
CA ASN A 705 -7.47 -23.25 14.40
C ASN A 705 -8.76 -22.88 15.10
N ALA A 706 -9.91 -23.09 14.47
CA ALA A 706 -11.23 -22.72 14.99
C ALA A 706 -11.52 -23.38 16.36
N VAL A 707 -11.21 -24.68 16.54
CA VAL A 707 -11.53 -25.39 17.79
C VAL A 707 -10.63 -24.98 18.96
N THR A 708 -9.39 -24.54 18.71
CA THR A 708 -8.55 -23.94 19.77
C THR A 708 -9.06 -22.59 20.18
N TYR A 709 -9.53 -21.78 19.23
CA TYR A 709 -10.10 -20.47 19.50
C TYR A 709 -11.38 -20.56 20.34
N LEU A 710 -12.28 -21.50 20.00
CA LEU A 710 -13.52 -21.79 20.73
C LEU A 710 -13.28 -22.59 22.03
N LYS A 711 -12.03 -22.94 22.37
CA LYS A 711 -11.66 -23.79 23.51
C LYS A 711 -12.30 -25.18 23.53
N VAL A 712 -12.81 -25.66 22.42
CA VAL A 712 -13.37 -27.01 22.24
C VAL A 712 -12.26 -28.05 22.22
N TYR A 713 -11.07 -27.67 21.72
CA TYR A 713 -9.92 -28.58 21.66
C TYR A 713 -9.48 -29.12 23.03
N ASP A 714 -9.64 -28.31 24.07
CA ASP A 714 -9.31 -28.72 25.44
C ASP A 714 -10.22 -29.90 25.92
N ASP A 715 -11.49 -29.88 25.55
CA ASP A 715 -12.43 -30.93 25.87
C ASP A 715 -12.17 -32.21 25.03
N ILE A 716 -11.79 -32.06 23.73
CA ILE A 716 -11.38 -33.18 22.91
C ILE A 716 -10.13 -33.85 23.48
N ARG A 717 -9.13 -33.08 23.91
CA ARG A 717 -7.90 -33.63 24.54
C ARG A 717 -8.21 -34.38 25.85
N LYS A 718 -9.11 -33.88 26.69
CA LYS A 718 -9.56 -34.54 27.91
C LYS A 718 -10.24 -35.89 27.56
N LEU A 719 -11.16 -35.87 26.59
CA LEU A 719 -11.88 -37.05 26.14
C LEU A 719 -10.96 -38.17 25.67
N LEU A 720 -9.90 -37.83 24.93
CA LEU A 720 -8.91 -38.80 24.47
C LEU A 720 -8.00 -39.31 25.61
N ALA A 721 -7.62 -38.43 26.54
CA ALA A 721 -6.82 -38.83 27.70
C ALA A 721 -7.57 -39.76 28.68
N GLU A 722 -8.89 -39.73 28.65
CA GLU A 722 -9.74 -40.63 29.44
C GLU A 722 -9.86 -42.06 28.88
N GLN A 723 -9.39 -42.30 27.64
CA GLN A 723 -9.45 -43.61 27.01
C GLN A 723 -8.50 -44.59 27.71
N GLN A 724 -8.89 -45.87 27.74
CA GLN A 724 -8.16 -46.93 28.43
C GLN A 724 -6.71 -47.02 28.00
N TYR A 725 -6.44 -46.96 26.70
CA TYR A 725 -5.08 -47.03 26.13
C TYR A 725 -4.25 -45.80 26.59
N ALA A 726 -4.81 -44.62 26.61
CA ALA A 726 -4.13 -43.43 27.08
C ALA A 726 -3.78 -43.52 28.59
N LYS A 727 -4.71 -44.00 29.40
CA LYS A 727 -4.49 -44.19 30.88
C LYS A 727 -3.40 -45.22 31.14
N ILE A 728 -3.35 -46.33 30.44
CA ILE A 728 -2.32 -47.38 30.56
C ILE A 728 -0.93 -46.81 30.26
N ASN A 729 -0.82 -46.00 29.22
CA ASN A 729 0.45 -45.41 28.79
C ASN A 729 0.79 -44.08 29.47
N GLY A 730 -0.03 -43.62 30.43
CA GLY A 730 0.17 -42.37 31.15
C GLY A 730 0.05 -41.08 30.28
N TYR A 731 -0.72 -41.15 29.19
CA TYR A 731 -0.93 -40.01 28.32
C TYR A 731 -1.94 -39.02 28.92
N THR A 732 -1.44 -37.87 29.34
CA THR A 732 -2.22 -36.74 29.83
C THR A 732 -2.79 -35.92 28.65
N PRO A 733 -3.74 -35.01 28.84
CA PRO A 733 -4.26 -34.14 27.78
C PRO A 733 -3.17 -33.34 27.01
N SER A 734 -1.99 -33.13 27.61
CA SER A 734 -0.87 -32.44 26.94
C SER A 734 -0.26 -33.24 25.79
N PHE A 735 -0.32 -34.60 25.86
CA PHE A 735 0.17 -35.44 24.75
C PHE A 735 -0.64 -35.30 23.45
N PHE A 736 -1.89 -34.90 23.56
CA PHE A 736 -2.76 -34.61 22.40
C PHE A 736 -2.70 -33.16 21.96
N SER A 737 -1.68 -32.41 22.42
CA SER A 737 -1.43 -31.04 21.99
C SER A 737 -0.39 -31.01 20.85
N PHE A 738 -0.68 -30.28 19.76
CA PHE A 738 0.28 -30.03 18.70
C PHE A 738 1.16 -28.79 18.99
N THR A 739 0.97 -28.11 20.12
CA THR A 739 1.79 -26.97 20.56
C THR A 739 2.79 -27.31 21.67
N GLN A 740 2.52 -28.38 22.42
CA GLN A 740 3.37 -28.82 23.55
C GLN A 740 4.18 -30.05 23.16
N ASP A 741 5.35 -30.19 23.78
CA ASP A 741 6.17 -31.40 23.64
C ASP A 741 5.52 -32.61 24.33
N GLY A 742 5.79 -33.80 23.80
CA GLY A 742 5.27 -35.08 24.28
C GLY A 742 4.73 -35.92 23.13
N GLY A 743 3.53 -35.62 22.67
CA GLY A 743 2.88 -36.40 21.61
C GLY A 743 3.01 -35.85 20.19
N ARG A 744 3.44 -34.61 19.98
CA ARG A 744 3.59 -34.03 18.64
C ARG A 744 4.77 -34.63 17.86
N CYS A 745 4.68 -34.61 16.55
CA CYS A 745 5.80 -35.01 15.67
C CYS A 745 7.02 -34.09 15.94
N PRO A 746 8.21 -34.67 16.17
CA PRO A 746 9.41 -33.89 16.50
C PRO A 746 9.96 -33.11 15.30
N GLU A 747 9.77 -33.58 14.08
CA GLU A 747 10.28 -32.93 12.86
C GLU A 747 9.47 -31.69 12.48
N CYS A 748 8.17 -31.82 12.22
CA CYS A 748 7.31 -30.68 11.92
C CYS A 748 6.81 -29.93 13.17
N GLN A 749 7.15 -30.38 14.36
CA GLN A 749 6.75 -29.82 15.64
C GLN A 749 5.22 -29.60 15.79
N GLY A 750 4.42 -30.44 15.13
CA GLY A 750 2.98 -30.40 15.16
C GLY A 750 2.32 -29.56 14.05
N ASP A 751 3.08 -29.03 13.10
CA ASP A 751 2.51 -28.29 11.95
C ASP A 751 1.92 -29.22 10.89
N GLY A 752 2.46 -30.44 10.76
CA GLY A 752 2.11 -31.38 9.69
C GLY A 752 2.85 -31.10 8.38
N PHE A 753 3.51 -29.96 8.26
CA PHE A 753 4.26 -29.49 7.09
C PHE A 753 5.65 -29.01 7.49
N VAL A 754 6.59 -29.11 6.55
CA VAL A 754 7.91 -28.49 6.64
C VAL A 754 7.93 -27.34 5.64
N ARG A 755 8.32 -26.14 6.11
CA ARG A 755 8.42 -24.95 5.29
C ARG A 755 9.86 -24.72 4.90
N ILE A 756 10.12 -24.65 3.60
CA ILE A 756 11.43 -24.34 3.03
C ILE A 756 11.39 -22.88 2.58
N PRO A 757 12.11 -21.98 3.26
CA PRO A 757 12.15 -20.58 2.85
C PRO A 757 12.95 -20.42 1.57
N MET A 758 12.39 -19.72 0.57
CA MET A 758 13.02 -19.40 -0.70
C MET A 758 13.44 -17.94 -0.73
N GLN A 759 14.67 -17.64 -1.17
CA GLN A 759 15.20 -16.26 -1.15
C GLN A 759 14.51 -15.31 -2.14
N PHE A 760 14.03 -15.82 -3.28
CA PHE A 760 13.48 -15.00 -4.37
C PHE A 760 12.05 -15.37 -4.79
N MET A 761 11.43 -16.33 -4.11
CA MET A 761 10.10 -16.84 -4.43
C MET A 761 9.30 -17.08 -3.14
N ALA A 762 8.01 -17.39 -3.27
CA ALA A 762 7.19 -17.80 -2.13
C ALA A 762 7.75 -19.07 -1.48
N ASP A 763 7.66 -19.15 -0.14
CA ASP A 763 8.12 -20.32 0.61
C ASP A 763 7.41 -21.58 0.14
N VAL A 764 8.17 -22.67 -0.06
CA VAL A 764 7.60 -23.97 -0.44
C VAL A 764 7.21 -24.73 0.83
N THR A 765 5.98 -25.19 0.87
CA THR A 765 5.45 -26.03 1.95
C THR A 765 5.35 -27.49 1.48
N MET A 766 5.97 -28.41 2.21
CA MET A 766 5.91 -29.85 1.91
C MET A 766 5.27 -30.60 3.08
N VAL A 767 4.51 -31.66 2.77
CA VAL A 767 3.98 -32.54 3.82
C VAL A 767 5.15 -33.15 4.59
N CYS A 768 5.09 -33.17 5.90
CA CYS A 768 6.12 -33.79 6.73
C CYS A 768 6.17 -35.30 6.47
N GLU A 769 7.31 -35.79 5.99
CA GLU A 769 7.49 -37.20 5.66
C GLU A 769 7.36 -38.14 6.88
N THR A 770 7.87 -37.68 8.06
CA THR A 770 7.86 -38.49 9.29
C THR A 770 6.46 -38.78 9.81
N CYS A 771 5.55 -37.79 9.76
CA CYS A 771 4.18 -38.00 10.26
C CYS A 771 3.14 -38.12 9.15
N GLY A 772 3.52 -38.02 7.88
CA GLY A 772 2.59 -38.01 6.75
C GLY A 772 1.49 -36.97 6.84
N GLY A 773 1.79 -35.79 7.43
CA GLY A 773 0.82 -34.71 7.64
C GLY A 773 -0.02 -34.85 8.93
N LYS A 774 0.07 -35.96 9.66
CA LYS A 774 -0.79 -36.28 10.81
C LYS A 774 -0.46 -35.52 12.11
N ARG A 775 0.64 -34.76 12.15
CA ARG A 775 1.05 -33.88 13.26
C ARG A 775 1.52 -34.54 14.55
N PHE A 776 1.15 -35.80 14.78
CA PHE A 776 1.41 -36.55 16.01
C PHE A 776 2.33 -37.75 15.76
N LYS A 777 2.92 -38.26 16.86
CA LYS A 777 3.66 -39.50 16.86
C LYS A 777 2.72 -40.68 16.62
N PRO A 778 3.19 -41.81 16.02
CA PRO A 778 2.35 -42.99 15.77
C PRO A 778 1.66 -43.54 17.01
N ASP A 779 2.37 -43.56 18.16
CA ASP A 779 1.84 -44.10 19.42
C ASP A 779 0.60 -43.29 19.94
N ILE A 780 0.57 -42.01 19.69
CA ILE A 780 -0.55 -41.15 20.08
C ILE A 780 -1.75 -41.39 19.16
N LEU A 781 -1.51 -41.74 17.88
CA LEU A 781 -2.56 -42.08 16.92
C LEU A 781 -3.24 -43.42 17.20
N GLU A 782 -2.66 -44.26 18.05
CA GLU A 782 -3.30 -45.48 18.51
C GLU A 782 -4.42 -45.23 19.55
N VAL A 783 -4.43 -44.08 20.23
CA VAL A 783 -5.52 -43.74 21.12
C VAL A 783 -6.77 -43.39 20.30
N ARG A 784 -7.85 -44.12 20.51
CA ARG A 784 -9.11 -43.99 19.77
C ARG A 784 -10.30 -43.81 20.70
N PHE A 785 -11.14 -42.83 20.37
CA PHE A 785 -12.48 -42.68 20.93
C PHE A 785 -13.51 -43.15 19.88
N LYS A 786 -14.26 -44.19 20.19
CA LYS A 786 -15.26 -44.78 19.27
C LYS A 786 -14.69 -45.03 17.87
N GLY A 787 -13.46 -45.55 17.79
CA GLY A 787 -12.79 -45.88 16.55
C GLY A 787 -12.07 -44.75 15.84
N LYS A 788 -12.16 -43.50 16.32
CA LYS A 788 -11.53 -42.30 15.75
C LYS A 788 -10.35 -41.84 16.61
N ASN A 789 -9.19 -41.62 16.01
CA ASN A 789 -8.03 -41.03 16.68
C ASN A 789 -8.05 -39.48 16.57
N ILE A 790 -7.04 -38.83 17.13
CA ILE A 790 -6.96 -37.38 17.13
C ILE A 790 -6.86 -36.77 15.72
N ASP A 791 -6.16 -37.42 14.79
CA ASP A 791 -6.05 -36.96 13.41
C ASP A 791 -7.39 -37.15 12.66
N ASP A 792 -8.06 -38.29 12.85
CA ASP A 792 -9.42 -38.50 12.30
C ASP A 792 -10.39 -37.42 12.77
N ILE A 793 -10.33 -37.06 14.07
CA ILE A 793 -11.21 -36.03 14.65
C ILE A 793 -10.87 -34.64 14.10
N LEU A 794 -9.60 -34.29 13.99
CA LEU A 794 -9.16 -33.02 13.44
C LEU A 794 -9.49 -32.87 11.94
N ASN A 795 -9.61 -33.97 11.21
CA ASN A 795 -9.99 -33.97 9.81
C ASN A 795 -11.50 -33.95 9.57
N MET A 796 -12.34 -34.17 10.63
CA MET A 796 -13.79 -34.00 10.51
C MET A 796 -14.16 -32.54 10.22
N SER A 797 -15.16 -32.31 9.39
CA SER A 797 -15.86 -31.04 9.32
C SER A 797 -16.63 -30.76 10.64
N VAL A 798 -16.98 -29.51 10.86
CA VAL A 798 -17.78 -29.12 12.04
C VAL A 798 -19.11 -29.90 12.08
N GLU A 799 -19.78 -30.08 10.92
CA GLU A 799 -21.05 -30.80 10.80
C GLU A 799 -20.89 -32.28 11.14
N GLU A 800 -19.85 -32.93 10.61
CA GLU A 800 -19.52 -34.33 10.93
C GLU A 800 -19.19 -34.51 12.41
N ALA A 801 -18.42 -33.58 12.99
CA ALA A 801 -18.04 -33.60 14.40
C ALA A 801 -19.25 -33.43 15.32
N ILE A 802 -20.18 -32.55 15.02
CA ILE A 802 -21.43 -32.36 15.79
C ILE A 802 -22.27 -33.65 15.75
N SER A 803 -22.40 -34.24 14.55
CA SER A 803 -23.12 -35.51 14.41
C SER A 803 -22.42 -36.65 15.17
N PHE A 804 -21.09 -36.75 15.08
CA PHE A 804 -20.29 -37.78 15.76
C PHE A 804 -20.36 -37.65 17.27
N PHE A 805 -20.06 -36.47 17.82
CA PHE A 805 -20.08 -36.26 19.28
C PHE A 805 -21.50 -36.23 19.85
N GLY A 806 -22.47 -35.65 19.12
CA GLY A 806 -23.86 -35.56 19.57
C GLY A 806 -24.58 -36.90 19.69
N SER A 807 -24.16 -37.92 18.88
CA SER A 807 -24.70 -39.27 18.95
C SER A 807 -24.16 -40.11 20.14
N GLN A 808 -23.17 -39.61 20.86
CA GLN A 808 -22.53 -40.35 21.96
C GLN A 808 -23.25 -40.09 23.29
N PRO A 809 -23.28 -41.08 24.19
CA PRO A 809 -23.95 -40.94 25.45
C PRO A 809 -23.21 -40.05 26.47
N GLU A 810 -21.89 -39.91 26.31
CA GLU A 810 -21.02 -39.20 27.25
C GLU A 810 -21.33 -37.68 27.30
N ASP A 811 -21.44 -37.12 28.52
CA ASP A 811 -21.78 -35.70 28.71
C ASP A 811 -20.74 -34.75 28.09
N LEU A 812 -19.44 -35.12 28.16
CA LEU A 812 -18.35 -34.33 27.54
C LEU A 812 -18.48 -34.30 26.02
N SER A 813 -18.91 -35.39 25.40
CA SER A 813 -19.15 -35.45 23.95
C SER A 813 -20.31 -34.54 23.55
N LYS A 814 -21.41 -34.54 24.31
CA LYS A 814 -22.55 -33.64 24.07
C LYS A 814 -22.15 -32.18 24.27
N GLN A 815 -21.28 -31.91 25.26
CA GLN A 815 -20.74 -30.55 25.48
C GLN A 815 -19.88 -30.10 24.28
N ILE A 816 -19.03 -30.95 23.74
CA ILE A 816 -18.25 -30.67 22.52
C ILE A 816 -19.19 -30.31 21.36
N ALA A 817 -20.23 -31.12 21.12
CA ALA A 817 -21.20 -30.85 20.06
C ALA A 817 -21.93 -29.51 20.23
N ARG A 818 -22.35 -29.16 21.45
CA ARG A 818 -22.98 -27.87 21.75
C ARG A 818 -22.04 -26.69 21.51
N LYS A 819 -20.79 -26.77 21.95
CA LYS A 819 -19.78 -25.74 21.74
C LYS A 819 -19.41 -25.52 20.26
N LEU A 820 -19.61 -26.51 19.39
CA LEU A 820 -19.40 -26.41 17.94
C LEU A 820 -20.61 -25.80 17.21
N GLN A 821 -21.83 -25.85 17.79
CA GLN A 821 -23.05 -25.39 17.14
C GLN A 821 -22.96 -23.93 16.61
N PRO A 822 -22.41 -22.95 17.35
CA PRO A 822 -22.27 -21.58 16.86
C PRO A 822 -21.50 -21.45 15.54
N LEU A 823 -20.60 -22.38 15.22
CA LEU A 823 -19.92 -22.39 13.91
C LEU A 823 -20.90 -22.72 12.77
N VAL A 824 -21.88 -23.59 13.01
CA VAL A 824 -22.92 -23.89 12.02
C VAL A 824 -23.86 -22.69 11.84
N ASP A 825 -24.20 -22.02 12.94
CA ASP A 825 -25.11 -20.87 12.95
C ASP A 825 -24.55 -19.69 12.15
N VAL A 826 -23.21 -19.51 12.14
CA VAL A 826 -22.53 -18.52 11.31
C VAL A 826 -22.14 -19.04 9.90
N GLY A 827 -22.56 -20.24 9.51
CA GLY A 827 -22.35 -20.79 8.18
C GLY A 827 -20.99 -21.44 7.95
N LEU A 828 -20.31 -21.91 8.98
CA LEU A 828 -18.98 -22.56 8.93
C LEU A 828 -19.06 -24.08 9.19
N SER A 829 -20.14 -24.74 8.80
CA SER A 829 -20.32 -26.18 9.00
C SER A 829 -19.30 -27.04 8.26
N TYR A 830 -18.72 -26.52 7.17
CA TYR A 830 -17.81 -27.23 6.26
C TYR A 830 -16.33 -27.20 6.68
N ILE A 831 -15.91 -26.27 7.54
CA ILE A 831 -14.49 -26.17 7.94
C ILE A 831 -14.08 -27.41 8.74
N LYS A 832 -12.84 -27.87 8.53
CA LYS A 832 -12.27 -28.95 9.32
C LYS A 832 -11.85 -28.46 10.69
N LEU A 833 -12.05 -29.27 11.74
CA LEU A 833 -11.67 -28.91 13.12
C LEU A 833 -10.18 -28.51 13.23
N GLY A 834 -9.31 -29.23 12.54
CA GLY A 834 -7.86 -28.99 12.51
C GLY A 834 -7.36 -28.03 11.45
N GLN A 835 -8.23 -27.34 10.70
CA GLN A 835 -7.83 -26.38 9.66
C GLN A 835 -7.06 -25.22 10.25
N SER A 836 -5.85 -24.96 9.72
CA SER A 836 -5.00 -23.85 10.18
C SER A 836 -5.64 -22.50 9.92
N SER A 837 -5.50 -21.58 10.87
CA SER A 837 -5.97 -20.19 10.72
C SER A 837 -5.33 -19.46 9.51
N SER A 838 -4.12 -19.87 9.10
CA SER A 838 -3.44 -19.28 7.94
C SER A 838 -4.07 -19.67 6.59
N THR A 839 -4.90 -20.71 6.57
CA THR A 839 -5.63 -21.19 5.36
C THR A 839 -7.08 -20.71 5.31
N LEU A 840 -7.54 -20.05 6.37
CA LEU A 840 -8.88 -19.45 6.42
C LEU A 840 -8.89 -18.12 5.66
N SER A 841 -10.01 -17.82 5.01
CA SER A 841 -10.25 -16.49 4.46
C SER A 841 -10.49 -15.46 5.57
N GLY A 842 -10.38 -14.17 5.25
CA GLY A 842 -10.68 -13.08 6.19
C GLY A 842 -12.10 -13.18 6.74
N GLY A 843 -13.08 -13.43 5.87
CA GLY A 843 -14.50 -13.60 6.27
C GLY A 843 -14.74 -14.85 7.13
N GLU A 844 -14.05 -15.98 6.89
CA GLU A 844 -14.12 -17.16 7.76
C GLU A 844 -13.57 -16.86 9.15
N SER A 845 -12.44 -16.14 9.22
CA SER A 845 -11.82 -15.71 10.47
C SER A 845 -12.77 -14.82 11.29
N GLN A 846 -13.44 -13.87 10.67
CA GLN A 846 -14.45 -13.02 11.33
C GLN A 846 -15.64 -13.83 11.84
N ARG A 847 -16.15 -14.77 11.05
CA ARG A 847 -17.27 -15.62 11.49
C ARG A 847 -16.89 -16.54 12.65
N ILE A 848 -15.65 -17.02 12.73
CA ILE A 848 -15.19 -17.77 13.90
C ILE A 848 -15.14 -16.88 15.14
N LYS A 849 -14.67 -15.61 15.01
CA LYS A 849 -14.73 -14.64 16.12
C LYS A 849 -16.18 -14.40 16.57
N LEU A 850 -17.11 -14.24 15.62
CA LEU A 850 -18.52 -14.09 15.91
C LEU A 850 -19.10 -15.34 16.62
N ALA A 851 -18.78 -16.54 16.15
CA ALA A 851 -19.21 -17.80 16.78
C ALA A 851 -18.74 -17.91 18.25
N TRP A 852 -17.53 -17.41 18.55
CA TRP A 852 -17.01 -17.34 19.93
C TRP A 852 -17.88 -16.46 20.84
N PHE A 853 -18.33 -15.30 20.35
CA PHE A 853 -19.21 -14.43 21.14
C PHE A 853 -20.60 -15.04 21.32
N LEU A 854 -21.13 -15.71 20.31
CA LEU A 854 -22.40 -16.44 20.42
C LEU A 854 -22.32 -17.57 21.46
N SER A 855 -21.23 -18.32 21.50
CA SER A 855 -21.05 -19.42 22.47
C SER A 855 -20.98 -18.94 23.93
N LYS A 856 -20.37 -17.76 24.18
CA LYS A 856 -20.28 -17.20 25.54
C LYS A 856 -21.63 -16.76 26.13
N ASN A 857 -22.54 -16.31 25.28
CA ASN A 857 -23.87 -15.87 25.71
C ASN A 857 -24.76 -17.03 26.13
N GLU A 858 -24.52 -18.24 25.63
CA GLU A 858 -25.22 -19.46 26.05
C GLU A 858 -24.73 -20.04 27.38
N GLU A 859 -23.43 -19.86 27.68
CA GLU A 859 -22.82 -20.41 28.92
C GLU A 859 -23.11 -19.57 30.16
N ASP A 860 -23.46 -18.29 30.07
CA ASP A 860 -23.72 -17.40 31.19
C ASP A 860 -24.93 -16.48 30.95
N PRO A 861 -26.15 -16.94 31.22
CA PRO A 861 -27.36 -16.13 31.13
C PRO A 861 -27.32 -14.84 31.98
N MET A 862 -26.49 -14.78 33.03
CA MET A 862 -26.23 -13.60 33.84
C MET A 862 -25.33 -12.58 33.11
N ASN A 863 -24.46 -13.00 32.21
CA ASN A 863 -23.62 -12.14 31.38
C ASN A 863 -24.42 -11.35 30.31
N GLY A 864 -25.64 -11.77 29.98
CA GLY A 864 -26.58 -11.03 29.12
C GLY A 864 -26.98 -9.65 29.66
N ARG A 865 -26.58 -9.27 30.88
CA ARG A 865 -26.71 -7.90 31.39
C ARG A 865 -25.58 -6.95 31.02
N LYS A 866 -24.44 -7.46 30.49
CA LYS A 866 -23.35 -6.62 29.98
C LYS A 866 -23.59 -6.28 28.51
N LYS A 867 -24.04 -5.06 28.24
CA LYS A 867 -24.25 -4.57 26.89
C LYS A 867 -22.89 -4.36 26.21
N ILE A 868 -22.63 -5.13 25.16
CA ILE A 868 -21.41 -5.06 24.34
C ILE A 868 -21.73 -4.28 23.07
N LEU A 869 -20.80 -3.45 22.66
CA LEU A 869 -20.81 -2.81 21.36
C LEU A 869 -19.87 -3.59 20.43
N PHE A 870 -20.44 -4.21 19.40
CA PHE A 870 -19.69 -4.93 18.36
C PHE A 870 -19.46 -4.03 17.17
N LEU A 871 -18.21 -4.03 16.69
CA LEU A 871 -17.79 -3.34 15.49
C LEU A 871 -17.31 -4.39 14.48
N PHE A 872 -17.90 -4.43 13.31
CA PHE A 872 -17.51 -5.34 12.22
C PHE A 872 -16.99 -4.54 11.03
N ASP A 873 -15.87 -4.99 10.46
CA ASP A 873 -15.28 -4.37 9.27
C ASP A 873 -15.44 -5.32 8.08
N GLU A 874 -16.32 -4.93 7.13
CA GLU A 874 -16.67 -5.67 5.91
C GLU A 874 -16.94 -7.18 6.11
N PRO A 875 -17.90 -7.55 6.98
CA PRO A 875 -18.13 -8.95 7.33
C PRO A 875 -18.78 -9.78 6.22
N THR A 876 -19.25 -9.18 5.13
CA THR A 876 -19.82 -9.92 3.98
C THR A 876 -18.77 -10.32 2.95
N THR A 877 -17.50 -9.98 3.19
CA THR A 877 -16.37 -10.33 2.31
C THR A 877 -16.34 -11.83 2.01
N GLY A 878 -16.39 -12.20 0.73
CA GLY A 878 -16.37 -13.60 0.26
C GLY A 878 -17.61 -14.41 0.58
N LEU A 879 -18.74 -13.74 0.89
CA LEU A 879 -19.98 -14.41 1.22
C LEU A 879 -20.96 -14.47 0.04
N HIS A 880 -21.44 -15.66 -0.20
CA HIS A 880 -22.61 -15.87 -1.05
C HIS A 880 -23.88 -15.30 -0.39
N PHE A 881 -24.90 -14.93 -1.17
CA PHE A 881 -26.19 -14.41 -0.69
C PHE A 881 -26.81 -15.22 0.45
N TYR A 882 -26.70 -16.55 0.39
CA TYR A 882 -27.15 -17.46 1.43
C TYR A 882 -26.39 -17.30 2.75
N ASP A 883 -25.11 -17.04 2.69
CA ASP A 883 -24.25 -16.85 3.88
C ASP A 883 -24.48 -15.46 4.49
N VAL A 884 -24.78 -14.45 3.66
CA VAL A 884 -25.19 -13.10 4.13
C VAL A 884 -26.50 -13.19 4.95
N GLU A 885 -27.47 -14.00 4.52
CA GLU A 885 -28.69 -14.26 5.27
C GLU A 885 -28.39 -14.81 6.69
N LYS A 886 -27.47 -15.79 6.80
CA LYS A 886 -27.06 -16.34 8.11
C LYS A 886 -26.37 -15.29 8.98
N LEU A 887 -25.51 -14.48 8.40
CA LEU A 887 -24.83 -13.39 9.11
C LEU A 887 -25.82 -12.38 9.68
N LEU A 888 -26.81 -11.96 8.89
CA LEU A 888 -27.86 -11.05 9.35
C LEU A 888 -28.69 -11.64 10.51
N LYS A 889 -29.00 -12.95 10.47
CA LYS A 889 -29.65 -13.65 11.58
C LYS A 889 -28.78 -13.67 12.85
N ALA A 890 -27.46 -13.80 12.71
CA ALA A 890 -26.55 -13.73 13.84
C ALA A 890 -26.48 -12.31 14.44
N PHE A 891 -26.50 -11.26 13.62
CA PHE A 891 -26.61 -9.89 14.10
C PHE A 891 -27.93 -9.65 14.83
N ASP A 892 -29.04 -10.17 14.30
CA ASP A 892 -30.35 -10.06 14.93
C ASP A 892 -30.38 -10.73 16.30
N PHE A 893 -29.74 -11.88 16.45
CA PHE A 893 -29.57 -12.55 17.72
C PHE A 893 -28.81 -11.68 18.75
N LEU A 894 -27.70 -11.04 18.34
CA LEU A 894 -26.95 -10.13 19.21
C LEU A 894 -27.79 -8.94 19.66
N ILE A 895 -28.56 -8.34 18.74
CA ILE A 895 -29.42 -7.16 19.04
C ILE A 895 -30.56 -7.53 19.97
N ARG A 896 -31.24 -8.67 19.76
CA ARG A 896 -32.29 -9.17 20.65
C ARG A 896 -31.78 -9.45 22.08
N ASN A 897 -30.49 -9.78 22.21
CA ASN A 897 -29.83 -9.90 23.51
C ASN A 897 -29.37 -8.55 24.10
N GLY A 898 -29.73 -7.42 23.47
CA GLY A 898 -29.48 -6.06 23.95
C GLY A 898 -28.12 -5.50 23.62
N HIS A 899 -27.36 -6.12 22.72
CA HIS A 899 -26.08 -5.63 22.22
C HIS A 899 -26.26 -4.58 21.13
N THR A 900 -25.22 -3.80 20.84
CA THR A 900 -25.17 -2.86 19.72
C THR A 900 -24.28 -3.44 18.64
N VAL A 901 -24.70 -3.38 17.40
CA VAL A 901 -23.93 -3.84 16.24
C VAL A 901 -23.70 -2.67 15.26
N ILE A 902 -22.44 -2.32 15.06
CA ILE A 902 -22.02 -1.34 14.04
C ILE A 902 -21.20 -2.08 12.99
N VAL A 903 -21.55 -1.89 11.73
CA VAL A 903 -20.93 -2.60 10.60
C VAL A 903 -20.44 -1.59 9.57
N VAL A 904 -19.17 -1.67 9.19
CA VAL A 904 -18.66 -0.98 8.00
C VAL A 904 -18.93 -1.87 6.80
N GLU A 905 -19.77 -1.41 5.84
CA GLU A 905 -20.21 -2.26 4.74
C GLU A 905 -20.57 -1.54 3.46
N HIS A 906 -20.44 -2.30 2.35
CA HIS A 906 -20.86 -1.89 1.00
C HIS A 906 -21.99 -2.74 0.44
N ASN A 907 -22.26 -3.90 1.04
CA ASN A 907 -23.27 -4.84 0.58
C ASN A 907 -24.68 -4.25 0.75
N LEU A 908 -25.42 -4.14 -0.36
CA LEU A 908 -26.73 -3.51 -0.38
C LEU A 908 -27.77 -4.28 0.47
N ASP A 909 -27.66 -5.60 0.62
CA ASP A 909 -28.57 -6.39 1.44
C ASP A 909 -28.39 -6.06 2.94
N VAL A 910 -27.14 -5.85 3.38
CA VAL A 910 -26.85 -5.43 4.77
C VAL A 910 -27.29 -4.00 5.02
N ILE A 911 -27.08 -3.10 4.05
CA ILE A 911 -27.52 -1.70 4.16
C ILE A 911 -29.05 -1.63 4.24
N LYS A 912 -29.79 -2.38 3.41
CA LYS A 912 -31.25 -2.47 3.46
C LYS A 912 -31.74 -3.06 4.79
N ALA A 913 -31.00 -3.98 5.39
CA ALA A 913 -31.34 -4.61 6.67
C ALA A 913 -31.04 -3.73 7.89
N ALA A 914 -30.27 -2.65 7.76
CA ALA A 914 -29.89 -1.78 8.87
C ALA A 914 -31.06 -1.02 9.49
N ASP A 915 -31.00 -0.74 10.80
CA ASP A 915 -31.91 0.18 11.48
C ASP A 915 -31.50 1.64 11.25
N TRP A 916 -30.19 1.88 11.11
CA TRP A 916 -29.58 3.19 10.88
C TRP A 916 -28.41 3.09 9.92
N VAL A 917 -28.31 4.03 9.00
CA VAL A 917 -27.21 4.11 8.03
C VAL A 917 -26.52 5.45 8.17
N ILE A 918 -25.18 5.42 8.19
CA ILE A 918 -24.30 6.57 8.15
C ILE A 918 -23.49 6.44 6.86
N ASP A 919 -23.69 7.37 5.91
CA ASP A 919 -23.04 7.32 4.60
C ASP A 919 -21.97 8.41 4.50
N LEU A 920 -20.73 8.00 4.28
CA LEU A 920 -19.57 8.88 4.17
C LEU A 920 -19.21 9.11 2.69
N GLY A 921 -18.85 10.34 2.38
CA GLY A 921 -18.51 10.76 1.04
C GLY A 921 -18.17 12.23 0.94
N PRO A 922 -18.51 12.90 -0.18
CA PRO A 922 -19.18 12.35 -1.38
C PRO A 922 -18.28 11.46 -2.25
N GLU A 923 -16.96 11.67 -2.20
CA GLU A 923 -15.94 10.97 -2.98
C GLU A 923 -14.89 10.33 -2.06
N ALA A 924 -13.80 9.84 -2.64
CA ALA A 924 -12.66 9.25 -1.93
C ALA A 924 -11.58 10.28 -1.61
N GLY A 925 -10.66 9.96 -0.68
CA GLY A 925 -9.50 10.78 -0.35
C GLY A 925 -9.88 12.19 0.13
N ASP A 926 -9.18 13.20 -0.36
CA ASP A 926 -9.38 14.59 0.05
C ASP A 926 -10.75 15.17 -0.30
N ASN A 927 -11.44 14.60 -1.26
CA ASN A 927 -12.80 14.97 -1.63
C ASN A 927 -13.88 14.18 -0.85
N GLY A 928 -13.46 13.28 0.06
CA GLY A 928 -14.29 12.52 0.98
C GLY A 928 -14.34 13.10 2.39
N GLY A 929 -14.57 12.23 3.37
CA GLY A 929 -14.46 12.54 4.79
C GLY A 929 -15.60 13.36 5.39
N GLN A 930 -16.75 13.43 4.73
CA GLN A 930 -17.95 14.12 5.23
C GLN A 930 -19.11 13.13 5.40
N VAL A 931 -20.03 13.41 6.31
CA VAL A 931 -21.30 12.68 6.42
C VAL A 931 -22.24 13.22 5.35
N VAL A 932 -22.53 12.38 4.36
CA VAL A 932 -23.46 12.74 3.26
C VAL A 932 -24.91 12.44 3.65
N PHE A 933 -25.10 11.38 4.45
CA PHE A 933 -26.41 10.99 4.94
C PHE A 933 -26.29 10.29 6.30
N ALA A 934 -27.28 10.50 7.18
CA ALA A 934 -27.48 9.73 8.41
C ALA A 934 -29.00 9.59 8.64
N GLY A 935 -29.50 8.35 8.69
CA GLY A 935 -30.94 8.08 8.82
C GLY A 935 -31.29 6.62 8.56
N THR A 936 -32.57 6.34 8.34
CA THR A 936 -33.02 4.99 7.96
C THR A 936 -32.72 4.69 6.50
N PRO A 937 -32.58 3.40 6.11
CA PRO A 937 -32.39 3.02 4.70
C PRO A 937 -33.50 3.54 3.80
N GLU A 938 -34.74 3.55 4.30
CA GLU A 938 -35.93 4.04 3.59
C GLU A 938 -35.85 5.54 3.31
N ASP A 939 -35.37 6.32 4.27
CA ASP A 939 -35.14 7.77 4.10
C ASP A 939 -33.98 8.04 3.14
N MET A 940 -32.97 7.19 3.15
CA MET A 940 -31.84 7.27 2.23
C MET A 940 -32.29 7.07 0.78
N VAL A 941 -33.14 6.10 0.52
CA VAL A 941 -33.74 5.88 -0.82
C VAL A 941 -34.52 7.09 -1.27
N LYS A 942 -35.32 7.72 -0.39
CA LYS A 942 -36.19 8.89 -0.74
C LYS A 942 -35.36 10.15 -0.99
N ASN A 943 -34.43 10.46 -0.10
CA ASN A 943 -33.73 11.75 -0.03
C ASN A 943 -32.32 11.71 -0.63
N GLY A 944 -31.86 10.57 -1.13
CA GLY A 944 -30.47 10.31 -1.37
C GLY A 944 -29.84 11.08 -2.52
N LEU A 945 -28.87 11.87 -2.17
CA LEU A 945 -27.89 12.48 -3.08
C LEU A 945 -26.61 11.66 -3.18
N SER A 946 -26.46 10.62 -2.34
CA SER A 946 -25.24 9.81 -2.28
C SER A 946 -25.22 8.70 -3.34
N TRP A 947 -24.03 8.22 -3.64
CA TRP A 947 -23.83 7.07 -4.52
C TRP A 947 -24.53 5.81 -3.97
N THR A 948 -24.41 5.55 -2.67
CA THR A 948 -25.10 4.42 -2.00
C THR A 948 -26.61 4.48 -2.20
N ALA A 949 -27.21 5.66 -2.04
CA ALA A 949 -28.65 5.84 -2.27
C ALA A 949 -29.09 5.54 -3.71
N LYS A 950 -28.24 5.90 -4.70
CA LYS A 950 -28.49 5.61 -6.11
C LYS A 950 -28.59 4.11 -6.36
N TYR A 951 -27.69 3.32 -5.83
CA TYR A 951 -27.68 1.85 -6.00
C TYR A 951 -28.74 1.14 -5.13
N LEU A 952 -29.22 1.74 -4.05
CA LEU A 952 -30.33 1.20 -3.26
C LEU A 952 -31.68 1.33 -3.96
N ARG A 953 -31.82 2.29 -4.88
CA ARG A 953 -33.06 2.48 -5.66
C ARG A 953 -33.25 1.43 -6.76
N GLY A 954 -32.18 0.78 -7.20
CA GLY A 954 -32.15 -0.23 -8.26
C GLY A 954 -31.81 0.34 -9.60
#